data_581f70104bae533198bfdc18ddb77bb2
#
_entry.id   581f70104bae533198bfdc18ddb77bb2
#
_cell.length_a   1.000
_cell.length_b   1.000
_cell.length_c   1.000
_cell.angle_alpha   90.00
_cell.angle_beta   90.00
_cell.angle_gamma   90.00
#
_symmetry.space_group_name_H-M   'P 1'
#
loop_
_entity.id
_entity.type
_entity.pdbx_description
1 polymer ?
#
loop_
_entity_poly.entity_id
_entity_poly.type
_entity_poly.pdbx_seq_one_letter_code
_entity_poly.pdbx_strand_id
1 'polypeptide(L)'
;MRLLFLFLILLGSVHHSIADHFTDKKTKTDANLTGHVINKNTGEHIPFFTVSLKGTTLGTATDETGHYFLKNLPVGSYTIRVNGVGYRSAEKQIVLRQGETRELNFEVEEDIIQLETVVISANKNETNRMEAPVVVHVMTPKLFENTNSVCLAQGLSFQPGLRVETNCQNCGFQQVRINGLDGPYTQLLLDGKALFSSLNGVYGIEQIPAGMIERVEVMRGGGSALYGANAIGGTVNIITKEPLNNLFMISHNLIAIGNSAYDNTTSLNASLINGQRNAGLYIFGTSRHRQHYDHDGDHFSEIGELKLTTLGFRSYYKPSSQTKLTLEYHNIQEFRRGGNLFSLPPHETDITEQADHDINGGGVDFSFFSKDYTHKFSLYSSVQHTDRQSYYGAGKDPKAYGKTNDLTAIAGIQYSYNFNHLLFMPAILTAGSEYSYNKLVDKMLGYHRTIDQKVDVYSFFLQNEWKTEQFSFLLGGRLDKNSFIDYIIFSPRINLRYNPLKDISLRVSYSAGFRAPQTYDEDLHVTAVGGEVSLIQSDPNLKTEKSGSYSVSADIYHSFGRVQTNLLIEAYYTKLKHIFVVSPIGYDEEGNKILERRNGSGAKVKGINLEGKIIPHRDVQIQLGISLQQNKYNRPQSWSDDPDTKKTREMLRSPNRYGYFTFFTSPFKKFGISASGTYTGSMYVPHMAGYIEKDKLEKSGDFFDANIKLNYDFTISGNYILQLNCGIQNIFQSYQKDFDRGEFRDAGYIYGPGLPRSWFAGIKLSLN
;
A
#
# COMPACT_ATOMS: atom_id res chain seq x y z
N MET A 1 -20.96 20.03 8.46
CA MET A 1 -20.91 21.49 8.31
C MET A 1 -20.73 22.26 9.63
N ARG A 2 -21.52 22.04 10.70
CA ARG A 2 -21.34 22.76 11.98
C ARG A 2 -20.01 22.48 12.71
N LEU A 3 -19.48 21.27 12.67
CA LEU A 3 -18.17 20.94 13.24
C LEU A 3 -16.98 21.55 12.47
N LEU A 4 -17.09 21.66 11.15
CA LEU A 4 -16.08 22.31 10.32
C LEU A 4 -16.01 23.82 10.58
N PHE A 5 -17.17 24.45 10.85
CA PHE A 5 -17.28 25.87 11.22
C PHE A 5 -16.73 26.15 12.61
N LEU A 6 -16.91 25.24 13.58
CA LEU A 6 -16.29 25.36 14.91
C LEU A 6 -14.77 25.19 14.86
N PHE A 7 -14.26 24.32 14.00
CA PHE A 7 -12.82 24.12 13.81
C PHE A 7 -12.16 25.34 13.15
N LEU A 8 -12.84 25.99 12.19
CA LEU A 8 -12.41 27.24 11.58
C LEU A 8 -12.47 28.44 12.55
N ILE A 9 -13.43 28.48 13.46
CA ILE A 9 -13.53 29.53 14.49
C ILE A 9 -12.46 29.32 15.58
N LEU A 10 -12.13 28.08 15.95
CA LEU A 10 -11.01 27.79 16.85
C LEU A 10 -9.65 28.14 16.21
N LEU A 11 -9.48 27.92 14.92
CA LEU A 11 -8.29 28.37 14.18
C LEU A 11 -8.21 29.90 14.08
N GLY A 12 -9.35 30.60 13.94
CA GLY A 12 -9.41 32.06 13.91
C GLY A 12 -9.11 32.73 15.26
N SER A 13 -9.54 32.14 16.38
CA SER A 13 -9.26 32.67 17.73
C SER A 13 -7.86 32.36 18.24
N VAL A 14 -7.22 31.32 17.74
CA VAL A 14 -5.81 31.00 18.02
C VAL A 14 -4.88 31.94 17.24
N HIS A 15 -5.34 32.50 16.10
CA HIS A 15 -4.52 33.44 15.30
C HIS A 15 -4.13 34.75 16.01
N HIS A 16 -4.95 35.25 16.97
CA HIS A 16 -4.64 36.47 17.66
C HIS A 16 -3.70 36.32 18.86
N SER A 17 -3.61 35.14 19.48
CA SER A 17 -2.72 34.91 20.64
C SER A 17 -1.40 34.24 20.29
N ILE A 18 -1.30 33.56 19.14
CA ILE A 18 -0.08 32.88 18.69
C ILE A 18 0.73 33.76 17.75
N ALA A 19 0.07 34.66 17.00
CA ALA A 19 0.74 35.55 16.07
C ALA A 19 1.74 36.51 16.76
N ASP A 20 1.47 36.97 17.98
CA ASP A 20 2.38 37.85 18.71
C ASP A 20 3.61 37.15 19.32
N HIS A 21 3.57 35.79 19.45
CA HIS A 21 4.73 35.02 19.94
C HIS A 21 5.58 34.41 18.82
N PHE A 22 5.07 34.40 17.58
CA PHE A 22 5.77 33.85 16.39
C PHE A 22 6.23 34.91 15.38
N THR A 23 6.05 36.18 15.70
CA THR A 23 6.79 37.23 15.00
C THR A 23 8.24 37.21 15.48
N ASP A 24 8.97 36.16 15.15
CA ASP A 24 10.40 36.28 15.03
C ASP A 24 10.64 37.41 13.99
N LYS A 25 11.18 38.54 14.44
CA LYS A 25 11.69 39.56 13.53
C LYS A 25 12.46 38.76 12.48
N LYS A 26 11.98 38.76 11.24
CA LYS A 26 12.72 38.26 10.09
C LYS A 26 14.01 39.09 10.06
N THR A 27 15.00 38.68 10.80
CA THR A 27 16.37 39.06 10.51
C THR A 27 16.61 38.45 9.16
N LYS A 28 16.50 39.23 8.08
CA LYS A 28 16.99 38.86 6.77
C LYS A 28 18.44 38.48 6.99
N THR A 29 18.71 37.19 7.10
CA THR A 29 20.07 36.73 7.39
C THR A 29 20.94 36.89 6.16
N ASP A 30 20.31 36.97 4.97
CA ASP A 30 20.94 36.92 3.64
C ASP A 30 21.97 35.79 3.50
N ALA A 31 21.96 34.81 4.44
CA ALA A 31 22.75 33.60 4.31
C ALA A 31 22.16 32.73 3.23
N ASN A 32 22.91 32.43 2.23
CA ASN A 32 22.47 31.62 1.09
C ASN A 32 23.43 30.47 0.86
N LEU A 33 22.88 29.37 0.28
CA LEU A 33 23.64 28.21 -0.14
C LEU A 33 23.36 27.94 -1.61
N THR A 34 24.40 27.83 -2.41
CA THR A 34 24.34 27.45 -3.83
C THR A 34 25.24 26.25 -4.09
N GLY A 35 25.07 25.59 -5.19
CA GLY A 35 25.93 24.47 -5.60
C GLY A 35 25.27 23.60 -6.63
N HIS A 36 25.91 22.46 -6.90
CA HIS A 36 25.41 21.46 -7.80
C HIS A 36 25.55 20.06 -7.21
N VAL A 37 24.77 19.13 -7.73
CA VAL A 37 24.87 17.71 -7.42
C VAL A 37 25.25 16.97 -8.69
N ILE A 38 26.34 16.24 -8.65
CA ILE A 38 26.85 15.48 -9.80
C ILE A 38 26.96 13.99 -9.46
N ASN A 39 26.81 13.17 -10.48
CA ASN A 39 27.14 11.76 -10.42
C ASN A 39 28.67 11.60 -10.36
N LYS A 40 29.17 11.04 -9.29
CA LYS A 40 30.61 10.84 -9.04
C LYS A 40 31.31 10.04 -10.13
N ASN A 41 30.59 9.10 -10.78
CA ASN A 41 31.16 8.20 -11.77
C ASN A 41 31.14 8.76 -13.19
N THR A 42 30.11 9.55 -13.53
CA THR A 42 29.93 10.08 -14.89
C THR A 42 30.28 11.57 -15.01
N GLY A 43 30.33 12.29 -13.87
CA GLY A 43 30.47 13.74 -13.84
C GLY A 43 29.23 14.50 -14.33
N GLU A 44 28.16 13.78 -14.69
CA GLU A 44 26.90 14.39 -15.14
C GLU A 44 26.17 15.03 -13.96
N HIS A 45 25.65 16.22 -14.18
CA HIS A 45 24.80 16.92 -13.23
C HIS A 45 23.46 16.20 -13.05
N ILE A 46 22.99 16.08 -11.81
CA ILE A 46 21.77 15.32 -11.49
C ILE A 46 20.63 16.31 -11.24
N PRO A 47 19.62 16.35 -12.12
CA PRO A 47 18.45 17.20 -11.93
C PRO A 47 17.53 16.64 -10.85
N PHE A 48 16.74 17.53 -10.24
CA PHE A 48 15.65 17.20 -9.30
C PHE A 48 16.08 16.43 -8.05
N PHE A 49 17.33 16.58 -7.65
CA PHE A 49 17.88 15.95 -6.46
C PHE A 49 17.57 16.79 -5.23
N THR A 50 16.97 16.20 -4.21
CA THR A 50 16.60 16.93 -3.00
C THR A 50 17.83 17.37 -2.23
N VAL A 51 17.90 18.66 -1.87
CA VAL A 51 18.92 19.26 -1.02
C VAL A 51 18.24 19.86 0.20
N SER A 52 18.56 19.41 1.39
CA SER A 52 17.86 19.81 2.62
C SER A 52 18.83 20.04 3.78
N LEU A 53 18.45 20.93 4.69
CA LEU A 53 19.07 21.04 5.99
C LEU A 53 18.49 19.90 6.85
N LYS A 54 19.35 18.98 7.25
CA LYS A 54 18.97 17.79 8.03
C LYS A 54 18.22 18.18 9.30
N GLY A 55 17.08 17.53 9.53
CA GLY A 55 16.23 17.79 10.68
C GLY A 55 15.35 19.04 10.56
N THR A 56 15.32 19.72 9.41
CA THR A 56 14.50 20.91 9.15
C THR A 56 13.48 20.66 8.04
N THR A 57 12.56 21.59 7.86
CA THR A 57 11.71 21.64 6.66
C THR A 57 12.33 22.45 5.51
N LEU A 58 13.53 23.03 5.73
CA LEU A 58 14.24 23.79 4.71
C LEU A 58 14.90 22.85 3.71
N GLY A 59 14.56 23.01 2.46
CA GLY A 59 15.14 22.26 1.38
C GLY A 59 14.71 22.79 0.02
N THR A 60 15.41 22.32 -0.98
CA THR A 60 15.17 22.60 -2.40
C THR A 60 15.41 21.32 -3.18
N ALA A 61 15.17 21.34 -4.47
CA ALA A 61 15.72 20.35 -5.38
C ALA A 61 16.70 21.03 -6.34
N THR A 62 17.62 20.27 -6.92
CA THR A 62 18.39 20.76 -8.05
C THR A 62 17.44 21.04 -9.22
N ASP A 63 17.76 22.07 -10.00
CA ASP A 63 17.06 22.37 -11.24
C ASP A 63 17.39 21.35 -12.36
N GLU A 64 16.91 21.60 -13.55
CA GLU A 64 17.13 20.75 -14.74
C GLU A 64 18.62 20.60 -15.11
N THR A 65 19.44 21.57 -14.68
CA THR A 65 20.88 21.57 -14.92
C THR A 65 21.66 20.99 -13.74
N GLY A 66 20.97 20.46 -12.72
CA GLY A 66 21.57 19.85 -11.54
C GLY A 66 22.10 20.86 -10.51
N HIS A 67 21.79 22.15 -10.65
CA HIS A 67 22.18 23.19 -9.73
C HIS A 67 21.07 23.47 -8.70
N TYR A 68 21.44 24.02 -7.53
CA TYR A 68 20.50 24.39 -6.50
C TYR A 68 20.83 25.71 -5.85
N PHE A 69 19.80 26.36 -5.33
CA PHE A 69 19.93 27.60 -4.58
C PHE A 69 18.94 27.64 -3.40
N LEU A 70 19.45 27.76 -2.18
CA LEU A 70 18.70 27.95 -0.95
C LEU A 70 18.96 29.36 -0.42
N LYS A 71 17.90 30.16 -0.23
CA LYS A 71 17.97 31.59 0.17
C LYS A 71 17.52 31.78 1.62
N ASN A 72 18.05 32.85 2.23
CA ASN A 72 17.62 33.34 3.54
C ASN A 72 17.64 32.24 4.62
N LEU A 73 18.70 31.44 4.65
CA LEU A 73 18.89 30.39 5.62
C LEU A 73 19.20 30.95 7.01
N PRO A 74 18.78 30.31 8.09
CA PRO A 74 19.19 30.71 9.44
C PRO A 74 20.70 30.56 9.61
N VAL A 75 21.31 31.50 10.33
CA VAL A 75 22.75 31.42 10.68
C VAL A 75 22.97 30.27 11.68
N GLY A 76 24.08 29.55 11.56
CA GLY A 76 24.42 28.45 12.45
C GLY A 76 25.19 27.32 11.76
N SER A 77 25.46 26.28 12.51
CA SER A 77 26.07 25.04 11.98
C SER A 77 25.00 24.04 11.58
N TYR A 78 25.02 23.57 10.34
CA TYR A 78 24.04 22.65 9.79
C TYR A 78 24.71 21.50 9.06
N THR A 79 24.01 20.37 9.02
CA THR A 79 24.32 19.29 8.10
C THR A 79 23.40 19.41 6.89
N ILE A 80 23.98 19.65 5.73
CA ILE A 80 23.26 19.61 4.46
C ILE A 80 23.27 18.19 3.98
N ARG A 81 22.07 17.68 3.68
CA ARG A 81 21.84 16.37 3.14
C ARG A 81 21.29 16.48 1.73
N VAL A 82 21.86 15.69 0.82
CA VAL A 82 21.32 15.51 -0.52
C VAL A 82 20.86 14.07 -0.70
N ASN A 83 19.68 13.88 -1.28
CA ASN A 83 19.10 12.58 -1.53
C ASN A 83 18.20 12.60 -2.77
N GLY A 84 18.15 11.48 -3.46
CA GLY A 84 17.28 11.26 -4.63
C GLY A 84 17.17 9.77 -4.92
N VAL A 85 16.09 9.40 -5.60
CA VAL A 85 15.83 8.00 -5.95
C VAL A 85 16.94 7.49 -6.87
N GLY A 86 17.54 6.36 -6.52
CA GLY A 86 18.59 5.72 -7.30
C GLY A 86 20.02 6.20 -6.99
N TYR A 87 20.20 7.01 -5.95
CA TYR A 87 21.52 7.51 -5.53
C TYR A 87 21.69 7.37 -4.02
N ARG A 88 22.94 7.19 -3.59
CA ARG A 88 23.31 7.27 -2.15
C ARG A 88 23.17 8.71 -1.69
N SER A 89 22.59 8.87 -0.51
CA SER A 89 22.55 10.18 0.11
C SER A 89 23.95 10.63 0.52
N ALA A 90 24.24 11.92 0.38
CA ALA A 90 25.49 12.51 0.84
C ALA A 90 25.19 13.63 1.85
N GLU A 91 26.06 13.73 2.87
CA GLU A 91 25.94 14.75 3.92
C GLU A 91 27.24 15.53 4.02
N LYS A 92 27.14 16.87 4.17
CA LYS A 92 28.27 17.75 4.48
C LYS A 92 27.88 18.74 5.56
N GLN A 93 28.77 18.96 6.52
CA GLN A 93 28.60 20.00 7.52
C GLN A 93 29.01 21.37 6.97
N ILE A 94 28.24 22.39 7.32
CA ILE A 94 28.48 23.77 6.91
C ILE A 94 28.13 24.73 8.04
N VAL A 95 28.87 25.81 8.14
CA VAL A 95 28.54 26.94 8.99
C VAL A 95 28.03 28.06 8.08
N LEU A 96 26.81 28.52 8.30
CA LEU A 96 26.17 29.61 7.58
C LEU A 96 26.31 30.89 8.40
N ARG A 97 26.80 31.99 7.77
CA ARG A 97 26.96 33.28 8.36
C ARG A 97 26.04 34.28 7.70
N GLN A 98 25.67 35.33 8.41
CA GLN A 98 24.81 36.41 7.91
C GLN A 98 25.46 37.10 6.69
N GLY A 99 24.68 37.34 5.63
CA GLY A 99 25.12 38.00 4.41
C GLY A 99 26.05 37.18 3.52
N GLU A 100 26.30 35.91 3.84
CA GLU A 100 27.22 35.07 3.08
C GLU A 100 26.42 34.17 2.10
N THR A 101 26.83 34.16 0.84
CA THR A 101 26.42 33.13 -0.12
C THR A 101 27.56 32.12 -0.24
N ARG A 102 27.31 30.91 0.17
CA ARG A 102 28.30 29.82 0.20
C ARG A 102 28.01 28.77 -0.85
N GLU A 103 29.05 28.38 -1.56
CA GLU A 103 28.96 27.28 -2.52
C GLU A 103 29.26 25.94 -1.81
N LEU A 104 28.43 24.92 -2.06
CA LEU A 104 28.60 23.57 -1.55
C LEU A 104 28.17 22.54 -2.59
N ASN A 105 29.12 21.89 -3.21
CA ASN A 105 28.87 20.90 -4.26
C ASN A 105 28.86 19.48 -3.70
N PHE A 106 28.05 18.62 -4.26
CA PHE A 106 27.94 17.22 -3.87
C PHE A 106 28.24 16.28 -5.04
N GLU A 107 29.04 15.29 -4.76
CA GLU A 107 29.23 14.12 -5.59
C GLU A 107 28.47 12.97 -4.97
N VAL A 108 27.54 12.37 -5.70
CA VAL A 108 26.74 11.25 -5.25
C VAL A 108 26.98 10.03 -6.13
N GLU A 109 26.98 8.87 -5.50
CA GLU A 109 27.10 7.59 -6.17
C GLU A 109 25.70 7.03 -6.45
N GLU A 110 25.52 6.37 -7.59
CA GLU A 110 24.28 5.65 -7.87
C GLU A 110 24.03 4.57 -6.82
N ASP A 111 22.85 4.58 -6.24
CA ASP A 111 22.35 3.56 -5.33
C ASP A 111 21.21 2.79 -5.98
N ILE A 112 21.52 2.07 -7.03
CA ILE A 112 20.54 1.29 -7.79
C ILE A 112 19.92 0.19 -6.91
N ILE A 113 20.64 -0.24 -5.88
CA ILE A 113 20.17 -1.24 -4.88
C ILE A 113 19.24 -0.61 -3.83
N GLN A 114 19.17 0.71 -3.75
CA GLN A 114 18.35 1.45 -2.76
C GLN A 114 18.78 1.21 -1.30
N LEU A 115 20.09 1.12 -1.06
CA LEU A 115 20.69 0.93 0.26
C LEU A 115 20.26 2.01 1.26
N GLU A 116 20.25 3.24 0.83
CA GLU A 116 20.02 4.42 1.68
C GLU A 116 18.62 5.04 1.52
N THR A 117 17.65 4.26 1.01
CA THR A 117 16.27 4.73 0.92
C THR A 117 15.71 5.02 2.30
N VAL A 118 15.11 6.21 2.47
CA VAL A 118 14.44 6.61 3.70
C VAL A 118 13.07 5.95 3.77
N VAL A 119 12.78 5.31 4.89
CA VAL A 119 11.50 4.66 5.20
C VAL A 119 10.90 5.24 6.49
N ILE A 120 9.59 5.21 6.61
CA ILE A 120 8.83 5.72 7.76
C ILE A 120 8.11 4.58 8.50
N SER A 121 7.73 3.53 7.78
CA SER A 121 6.88 2.45 8.31
C SER A 121 7.53 1.64 9.45
N ALA A 122 8.84 1.62 9.54
CA ALA A 122 9.56 0.83 10.54
C ALA A 122 9.31 1.26 11.99
N ASN A 123 9.25 2.58 12.24
CA ASN A 123 9.17 3.15 13.59
C ASN A 123 8.42 4.49 13.67
N LYS A 124 7.62 4.84 12.65
CA LYS A 124 6.92 6.13 12.49
C LYS A 124 7.85 7.36 12.45
N ASN A 125 9.14 7.17 12.19
CA ASN A 125 10.14 8.22 11.97
C ASN A 125 10.91 7.95 10.68
N GLU A 126 11.39 9.00 10.06
CA GLU A 126 12.29 8.87 8.90
C GLU A 126 13.57 8.16 9.31
N THR A 127 13.84 7.03 8.71
CA THR A 127 14.99 6.20 9.01
C THR A 127 15.56 5.63 7.72
N ASN A 128 16.88 5.53 7.63
CA ASN A 128 17.53 4.80 6.54
C ASN A 128 17.14 3.32 6.59
N ARG A 129 16.78 2.72 5.46
CA ARG A 129 16.35 1.31 5.36
C ARG A 129 17.35 0.33 6.00
N MET A 130 18.64 0.55 5.81
CA MET A 130 19.70 -0.27 6.41
C MET A 130 19.75 -0.17 7.93
N GLU A 131 19.39 0.98 8.47
CA GLU A 131 19.37 1.25 9.90
C GLU A 131 17.99 0.99 10.52
N ALA A 132 16.97 0.70 9.72
CA ALA A 132 15.64 0.39 10.20
C ALA A 132 15.65 -0.86 11.09
N PRO A 133 14.95 -0.84 12.24
CA PRO A 133 14.93 -1.95 13.20
C PRO A 133 14.20 -3.19 12.67
N VAL A 134 13.43 -3.05 11.59
CA VAL A 134 12.72 -4.13 10.88
C VAL A 134 12.97 -4.02 9.38
N VAL A 135 12.78 -5.12 8.66
CA VAL A 135 12.84 -5.11 7.20
C VAL A 135 11.65 -4.33 6.64
N VAL A 136 11.95 -3.33 5.83
CA VAL A 136 10.96 -2.61 5.03
C VAL A 136 11.33 -2.75 3.56
N HIS A 137 10.41 -3.31 2.79
CA HIS A 137 10.54 -3.37 1.34
C HIS A 137 10.01 -2.09 0.73
N VAL A 138 10.73 -1.55 -0.25
CA VAL A 138 10.35 -0.31 -0.92
C VAL A 138 10.12 -0.57 -2.39
N MET A 139 8.92 -0.26 -2.86
CA MET A 139 8.56 -0.29 -4.28
C MET A 139 8.54 1.14 -4.80
N THR A 140 9.27 1.40 -5.86
CA THR A 140 9.38 2.73 -6.49
C THR A 140 8.46 2.86 -7.69
N PRO A 141 8.17 4.08 -8.17
CA PRO A 141 7.42 4.31 -9.40
C PRO A 141 8.01 3.60 -10.62
N LYS A 142 9.33 3.45 -10.66
CA LYS A 142 10.02 2.73 -11.74
C LYS A 142 9.63 1.25 -11.83
N LEU A 143 9.34 0.61 -10.70
CA LEU A 143 8.83 -0.77 -10.70
C LEU A 143 7.47 -0.83 -11.41
N PHE A 144 6.53 0.06 -11.03
CA PHE A 144 5.21 0.14 -11.66
C PHE A 144 5.31 0.43 -13.16
N GLU A 145 6.20 1.34 -13.55
CA GLU A 145 6.45 1.65 -14.96
C GLU A 145 7.02 0.43 -15.71
N ASN A 146 8.05 -0.22 -15.17
CA ASN A 146 8.70 -1.37 -15.81
C ASN A 146 7.78 -2.59 -15.96
N THR A 147 6.87 -2.81 -15.02
CA THR A 147 5.91 -3.92 -15.02
C THR A 147 4.60 -3.57 -15.72
N ASN A 148 4.46 -2.36 -16.27
CA ASN A 148 3.21 -1.84 -16.84
C ASN A 148 2.03 -1.89 -15.87
N SER A 149 2.29 -1.64 -14.58
CA SER A 149 1.28 -1.63 -13.53
C SER A 149 0.60 -0.27 -13.44
N VAL A 150 -0.71 -0.19 -13.69
CA VAL A 150 -1.47 1.06 -13.69
C VAL A 150 -2.05 1.40 -12.32
N CYS A 151 -2.12 0.43 -11.40
CA CYS A 151 -2.62 0.58 -10.04
C CYS A 151 -1.76 -0.18 -9.02
N LEU A 152 -2.01 0.08 -7.73
CA LEU A 152 -1.29 -0.55 -6.62
C LEU A 152 -1.35 -2.08 -6.68
N ALA A 153 -2.53 -2.66 -6.90
CA ALA A 153 -2.75 -4.10 -6.91
C ALA A 153 -1.78 -4.85 -7.83
N GLN A 154 -1.58 -4.34 -9.04
CA GLN A 154 -0.71 -4.97 -10.04
C GLN A 154 0.77 -4.95 -9.62
N GLY A 155 1.24 -3.85 -9.01
CA GLY A 155 2.62 -3.72 -8.57
C GLY A 155 2.97 -4.61 -7.38
N LEU A 156 2.03 -4.83 -6.45
CA LEU A 156 2.28 -5.58 -5.20
C LEU A 156 2.70 -7.04 -5.43
N SER A 157 2.34 -7.64 -6.56
CA SER A 157 2.73 -9.01 -6.91
C SER A 157 4.24 -9.19 -7.14
N PHE A 158 4.99 -8.09 -7.33
CA PHE A 158 6.44 -8.11 -7.53
C PHE A 158 7.21 -7.84 -6.22
N GLN A 159 6.72 -8.40 -5.11
CA GLN A 159 7.41 -8.38 -3.81
C GLN A 159 7.39 -9.76 -3.16
N PRO A 160 8.52 -10.20 -2.55
CA PRO A 160 8.54 -11.51 -1.90
C PRO A 160 7.61 -11.52 -0.68
N GLY A 161 6.95 -12.63 -0.45
CA GLY A 161 5.97 -12.76 0.62
C GLY A 161 4.61 -12.12 0.37
N LEU A 162 4.44 -11.41 -0.77
CA LEU A 162 3.16 -10.83 -1.17
C LEU A 162 2.56 -11.58 -2.36
N ARG A 163 1.25 -11.70 -2.35
CA ARG A 163 0.47 -12.19 -3.48
C ARG A 163 -0.86 -11.45 -3.54
N VAL A 164 -1.18 -10.91 -4.69
CA VAL A 164 -2.52 -10.39 -4.98
C VAL A 164 -3.30 -11.48 -5.67
N GLU A 165 -4.50 -11.74 -5.20
CA GLU A 165 -5.40 -12.72 -5.80
C GLU A 165 -6.80 -12.16 -6.02
N THR A 166 -7.49 -12.66 -7.03
CA THR A 166 -8.90 -12.43 -7.26
C THR A 166 -9.68 -13.60 -6.62
N ASN A 167 -10.67 -13.28 -5.81
CA ASN A 167 -11.46 -14.28 -5.07
C ASN A 167 -12.88 -14.48 -5.61
N CYS A 168 -13.30 -13.66 -6.57
CA CYS A 168 -14.62 -13.73 -7.17
C CYS A 168 -14.52 -13.28 -8.63
N GLN A 169 -15.09 -14.04 -9.53
CA GLN A 169 -15.16 -13.74 -10.97
C GLN A 169 -16.09 -12.55 -11.22
N ASN A 170 -17.24 -12.54 -10.57
CA ASN A 170 -18.29 -11.58 -10.87
C ASN A 170 -17.96 -10.18 -10.34
N CYS A 171 -17.58 -10.03 -9.07
CA CYS A 171 -17.26 -8.73 -8.50
C CYS A 171 -15.80 -8.29 -8.72
N GLY A 172 -14.92 -9.21 -9.10
CA GLY A 172 -13.50 -8.93 -9.27
C GLY A 172 -12.79 -8.58 -7.96
N PHE A 173 -13.26 -9.12 -6.84
CA PHE A 173 -12.69 -8.89 -5.52
C PHE A 173 -11.22 -9.30 -5.48
N GLN A 174 -10.34 -8.34 -5.15
CA GLN A 174 -8.91 -8.56 -5.02
C GLN A 174 -8.45 -8.34 -3.59
N GLN A 175 -7.57 -9.21 -3.10
CA GLN A 175 -6.95 -9.06 -1.80
C GLN A 175 -5.44 -9.26 -1.85
N VAL A 176 -4.74 -8.62 -0.89
CA VAL A 176 -3.29 -8.80 -0.68
C VAL A 176 -3.08 -9.83 0.41
N ARG A 177 -2.43 -10.93 0.07
CA ARG A 177 -1.93 -11.90 1.06
C ARG A 177 -0.50 -11.59 1.41
N ILE A 178 -0.19 -11.50 2.69
CA ILE A 178 1.18 -11.38 3.21
C ILE A 178 1.57 -12.68 3.91
N ASN A 179 2.63 -13.33 3.44
CA ASN A 179 3.09 -14.61 3.96
C ASN A 179 1.98 -15.67 4.02
N GLY A 180 1.06 -15.62 3.04
CA GLY A 180 -0.10 -16.54 2.93
C GLY A 180 -1.24 -16.28 3.91
N LEU A 181 -1.18 -15.25 4.73
CA LEU A 181 -2.31 -14.74 5.50
C LEU A 181 -3.23 -13.93 4.62
N ASP A 182 -4.54 -14.10 4.82
CA ASP A 182 -5.59 -13.47 4.03
C ASP A 182 -5.59 -11.93 4.12
N GLY A 183 -6.23 -11.27 3.19
CA GLY A 183 -6.35 -9.82 3.11
C GLY A 183 -6.74 -9.14 4.42
N PRO A 184 -7.73 -9.65 5.18
CA PRO A 184 -8.13 -9.10 6.48
C PRO A 184 -7.03 -9.02 7.54
N TYR A 185 -5.90 -9.70 7.36
CA TYR A 185 -4.72 -9.61 8.22
C TYR A 185 -3.67 -8.61 7.72
N THR A 186 -3.94 -7.93 6.61
CA THR A 186 -3.07 -6.93 6.00
C THR A 186 -3.64 -5.52 6.24
N GLN A 187 -2.88 -4.66 6.92
CA GLN A 187 -3.27 -3.27 7.11
C GLN A 187 -2.76 -2.42 5.95
N LEU A 188 -3.69 -1.82 5.21
CA LEU A 188 -3.39 -0.81 4.20
C LEU A 188 -3.34 0.57 4.84
N LEU A 189 -2.31 1.36 4.51
CA LEU A 189 -2.10 2.70 5.04
C LEU A 189 -1.88 3.68 3.87
N LEU A 190 -2.37 4.89 4.03
CA LEU A 190 -2.02 6.03 3.18
C LEU A 190 -1.27 7.05 4.04
N ASP A 191 -0.01 7.32 3.69
CA ASP A 191 0.89 8.20 4.46
C ASP A 191 0.93 7.87 5.97
N GLY A 192 0.96 6.56 6.30
CA GLY A 192 1.01 6.05 7.67
C GLY A 192 -0.30 6.05 8.43
N LYS A 193 -1.42 6.40 7.81
CA LYS A 193 -2.77 6.43 8.41
C LYS A 193 -3.62 5.30 7.83
N ALA A 194 -4.34 4.60 8.70
CA ALA A 194 -5.28 3.55 8.30
C ALA A 194 -6.56 4.18 7.75
N LEU A 195 -6.55 4.59 6.48
CA LEU A 195 -7.71 5.22 5.83
C LEU A 195 -8.71 4.22 5.27
N PHE A 196 -8.28 2.99 5.09
CA PHE A 196 -9.15 1.95 4.57
C PHE A 196 -10.05 1.45 5.69
N SER A 197 -11.33 1.78 5.58
CA SER A 197 -12.39 1.28 6.43
C SER A 197 -12.59 -0.22 6.24
N SER A 198 -13.48 -0.79 7.03
CA SER A 198 -13.96 -2.17 6.82
C SER A 198 -14.50 -2.39 5.40
N LEU A 199 -15.07 -1.34 4.77
CA LEU A 199 -15.66 -1.40 3.44
C LEU A 199 -14.62 -1.35 2.30
N ASN A 200 -13.53 -0.61 2.45
CA ASN A 200 -12.57 -0.38 1.38
C ASN A 200 -11.40 -1.39 1.37
N GLY A 201 -11.37 -2.30 2.32
CA GLY A 201 -10.35 -3.34 2.39
C GLY A 201 -10.36 -4.30 1.20
N VAL A 202 -11.50 -4.41 0.53
CA VAL A 202 -11.75 -5.34 -0.57
C VAL A 202 -11.36 -4.76 -1.93
N TYR A 203 -11.82 -3.57 -2.26
CA TYR A 203 -11.59 -2.96 -3.60
C TYR A 203 -10.48 -1.91 -3.61
N GLY A 204 -10.08 -1.39 -2.45
CA GLY A 204 -9.22 -0.22 -2.31
C GLY A 204 -7.86 -0.33 -3.00
N ILE A 205 -7.28 -1.52 -3.13
CA ILE A 205 -5.96 -1.69 -3.78
C ILE A 205 -5.99 -1.46 -5.30
N GLU A 206 -7.13 -1.68 -5.98
CA GLU A 206 -7.29 -1.41 -7.41
C GLU A 206 -7.63 0.06 -7.67
N GLN A 207 -8.22 0.75 -6.67
CA GLN A 207 -8.62 2.15 -6.74
C GLN A 207 -7.45 3.14 -6.63
N ILE A 208 -6.26 2.69 -6.16
CA ILE A 208 -5.08 3.54 -5.99
C ILE A 208 -4.27 3.55 -7.28
N PRO A 209 -4.26 4.66 -8.05
CA PRO A 209 -3.52 4.75 -9.29
C PRO A 209 -2.01 4.87 -9.04
N ALA A 210 -1.19 4.21 -9.87
CA ALA A 210 0.26 4.27 -9.77
C ALA A 210 0.82 5.71 -9.85
N GLY A 211 0.09 6.62 -10.52
CA GLY A 211 0.49 8.02 -10.69
C GLY A 211 0.61 8.80 -9.38
N MET A 212 -0.21 8.50 -8.35
CA MET A 212 -0.14 9.19 -7.06
C MET A 212 0.96 8.67 -6.13
N ILE A 213 1.55 7.52 -6.44
CA ILE A 213 2.48 6.81 -5.57
C ILE A 213 3.89 7.38 -5.70
N GLU A 214 4.48 7.86 -4.60
CA GLU A 214 5.91 8.15 -4.49
C GLU A 214 6.71 6.89 -4.22
N ARG A 215 6.23 6.06 -3.29
CA ARG A 215 6.73 4.73 -3.00
C ARG A 215 5.70 3.93 -2.19
N VAL A 216 5.82 2.62 -2.22
CA VAL A 216 5.08 1.74 -1.32
C VAL A 216 6.07 1.09 -0.36
N GLU A 217 5.81 1.21 0.93
CA GLU A 217 6.60 0.59 1.99
C GLU A 217 5.84 -0.62 2.53
N VAL A 218 6.42 -1.81 2.38
CA VAL A 218 5.83 -3.05 2.86
C VAL A 218 6.64 -3.56 4.05
N MET A 219 5.97 -3.68 5.19
CA MET A 219 6.51 -4.29 6.39
C MET A 219 5.77 -5.60 6.64
N ARG A 220 6.48 -6.72 6.64
CA ARG A 220 5.92 -8.05 6.89
C ARG A 220 6.00 -8.40 8.37
N GLY A 221 5.07 -9.25 8.84
CA GLY A 221 4.93 -9.59 10.26
C GLY A 221 4.14 -8.53 11.03
N GLY A 222 3.98 -8.71 12.33
CA GLY A 222 3.07 -7.92 13.14
C GLY A 222 3.38 -6.43 13.18
N GLY A 223 2.51 -5.62 12.57
CA GLY A 223 2.54 -4.16 12.59
C GLY A 223 1.60 -3.52 13.63
N SER A 224 0.82 -4.33 14.35
CA SER A 224 -0.25 -3.83 15.23
C SER A 224 0.24 -2.94 16.36
N ALA A 225 1.48 -3.11 16.83
CA ALA A 225 2.08 -2.24 17.84
C ALA A 225 2.29 -0.78 17.37
N LEU A 226 2.18 -0.49 16.08
CA LEU A 226 2.25 0.86 15.53
C LEU A 226 0.94 1.32 14.89
N TYR A 227 0.27 0.39 14.20
CA TYR A 227 -0.82 0.70 13.27
C TYR A 227 -2.16 0.11 13.72
N GLY A 228 -2.21 -0.54 14.89
CA GLY A 228 -3.44 -1.05 15.50
C GLY A 228 -3.94 -2.37 14.93
N ALA A 229 -5.25 -2.59 14.99
CA ALA A 229 -5.90 -3.81 14.54
C ALA A 229 -5.61 -4.12 13.05
N ASN A 230 -5.74 -5.40 12.68
CA ASN A 230 -5.59 -5.93 11.31
C ASN A 230 -4.15 -5.99 10.76
N ALA A 231 -3.15 -5.36 11.41
CA ALA A 231 -1.76 -5.45 10.98
C ALA A 231 -1.05 -6.72 11.50
N ILE A 232 -1.70 -7.88 11.39
CA ILE A 232 -1.20 -9.19 11.84
C ILE A 232 -0.20 -9.77 10.84
N GLY A 233 -0.55 -9.79 9.57
CA GLY A 233 0.30 -10.25 8.46
C GLY A 233 1.38 -9.24 8.10
N GLY A 234 1.05 -7.96 8.24
CA GLY A 234 1.92 -6.85 7.93
C GLY A 234 1.17 -5.58 7.55
N THR A 235 1.93 -4.61 7.06
CA THR A 235 1.39 -3.34 6.57
C THR A 235 1.88 -3.05 5.16
N VAL A 236 1.01 -2.49 4.35
CA VAL A 236 1.32 -1.89 3.04
C VAL A 236 1.03 -0.39 3.16
N ASN A 237 2.07 0.42 3.24
CA ASN A 237 1.96 1.86 3.42
C ASN A 237 2.27 2.56 2.09
N ILE A 238 1.27 3.22 1.54
CA ILE A 238 1.35 3.99 0.33
C ILE A 238 1.78 5.40 0.70
N ILE A 239 2.96 5.82 0.26
CA ILE A 239 3.44 7.18 0.41
C ILE A 239 3.12 7.94 -0.86
N THR A 240 2.36 9.02 -0.72
CA THR A 240 1.90 9.84 -1.85
C THR A 240 2.95 10.86 -2.26
N LYS A 241 2.95 11.23 -3.55
CA LYS A 241 3.90 12.20 -4.10
C LYS A 241 3.74 13.58 -3.48
N GLU A 242 4.86 14.19 -3.15
CA GLU A 242 4.92 15.61 -2.79
C GLU A 242 5.36 16.47 -3.98
N PRO A 243 4.86 17.70 -4.12
CA PRO A 243 5.35 18.64 -5.12
C PRO A 243 6.75 19.13 -4.74
N LEU A 244 7.78 18.67 -5.44
CA LEU A 244 9.18 19.06 -5.22
C LEU A 244 9.72 19.97 -6.33
N ASN A 245 9.15 19.89 -7.52
CA ASN A 245 9.48 20.64 -8.72
C ASN A 245 8.23 20.89 -9.56
N ASN A 246 8.30 21.77 -10.54
CA ASN A 246 7.24 21.90 -11.53
C ASN A 246 7.32 20.70 -12.49
N LEU A 247 6.22 20.01 -12.64
CA LEU A 247 6.11 18.82 -13.48
C LEU A 247 4.73 18.78 -14.13
N PHE A 248 4.66 18.35 -15.37
CA PHE A 248 3.43 17.98 -16.04
C PHE A 248 3.61 16.64 -16.74
N MET A 249 2.69 15.73 -16.55
CA MET A 249 2.71 14.41 -17.18
C MET A 249 1.30 13.97 -17.52
N ILE A 250 1.10 13.57 -18.76
CA ILE A 250 -0.11 12.89 -19.23
C ILE A 250 0.29 11.57 -19.87
N SER A 251 -0.45 10.51 -19.57
CA SER A 251 -0.22 9.19 -20.16
C SER A 251 -1.52 8.51 -20.52
N HIS A 252 -1.48 7.71 -21.57
CA HIS A 252 -2.57 6.81 -21.95
C HIS A 252 -2.02 5.42 -22.19
N ASN A 253 -2.67 4.40 -21.63
CA ASN A 253 -2.32 2.99 -21.79
C ASN A 253 -3.55 2.21 -22.24
N LEU A 254 -3.42 1.46 -23.30
CA LEU A 254 -4.45 0.57 -23.85
C LEU A 254 -3.97 -0.87 -23.71
N ILE A 255 -4.78 -1.73 -23.09
CA ILE A 255 -4.55 -3.16 -23.00
C ILE A 255 -5.67 -3.87 -23.77
N ALA A 256 -5.31 -4.70 -24.74
CA ALA A 256 -6.23 -5.63 -25.40
C ALA A 256 -6.21 -6.97 -24.65
N ILE A 257 -7.29 -7.28 -23.95
CA ILE A 257 -7.44 -8.47 -23.12
C ILE A 257 -7.95 -9.62 -24.01
N GLY A 258 -7.16 -10.68 -24.13
CA GLY A 258 -7.48 -11.74 -25.07
C GLY A 258 -7.65 -11.18 -26.49
N ASN A 259 -8.77 -11.50 -27.14
CA ASN A 259 -9.10 -11.02 -28.48
C ASN A 259 -10.37 -10.16 -28.54
N SER A 260 -11.01 -9.84 -27.41
CA SER A 260 -12.37 -9.30 -27.41
C SER A 260 -12.63 -8.11 -26.49
N ALA A 261 -11.77 -7.85 -25.50
CA ALA A 261 -12.00 -6.77 -24.54
C ALA A 261 -10.81 -5.80 -24.46
N TYR A 262 -11.08 -4.58 -23.99
CA TYR A 262 -10.08 -3.53 -23.85
C TYR A 262 -10.11 -2.94 -22.44
N ASP A 263 -8.92 -2.56 -21.94
CA ASP A 263 -8.74 -1.77 -20.71
C ASP A 263 -7.96 -0.50 -21.06
N ASN A 264 -8.63 0.64 -20.94
CA ASN A 264 -8.08 1.95 -21.27
C ASN A 264 -7.80 2.71 -19.96
N THR A 265 -6.59 3.20 -19.79
CA THR A 265 -6.21 4.02 -18.63
C THR A 265 -5.55 5.30 -19.09
N THR A 266 -6.15 6.44 -18.72
CA THR A 266 -5.57 7.78 -18.93
C THR A 266 -5.23 8.38 -17.57
N SER A 267 -4.00 8.87 -17.41
CA SER A 267 -3.56 9.49 -16.16
C SER A 267 -2.94 10.86 -16.40
N LEU A 268 -3.26 11.81 -15.52
CA LEU A 268 -2.73 13.16 -15.47
C LEU A 268 -2.03 13.38 -14.13
N ASN A 269 -0.83 13.95 -14.17
CA ASN A 269 -0.11 14.36 -12.97
C ASN A 269 0.51 15.73 -13.21
N ALA A 270 0.32 16.65 -12.27
CA ALA A 270 0.90 17.98 -12.34
C ALA A 270 1.43 18.40 -10.97
N SER A 271 2.56 19.04 -10.95
CA SER A 271 3.20 19.56 -9.74
C SER A 271 3.62 21.01 -9.96
N LEU A 272 3.24 21.87 -9.04
CA LEU A 272 3.55 23.29 -9.05
C LEU A 272 4.17 23.69 -7.70
N ILE A 273 5.25 24.45 -7.75
CA ILE A 273 5.89 25.02 -6.56
C ILE A 273 6.10 26.52 -6.76
N ASN A 274 6.01 27.26 -5.67
CA ASN A 274 6.31 28.68 -5.73
C ASN A 274 7.84 28.95 -5.73
N GLY A 275 8.25 30.15 -6.14
CA GLY A 275 9.66 30.51 -6.25
C GLY A 275 10.45 30.47 -4.93
N GLN A 276 9.76 30.55 -3.77
CA GLN A 276 10.35 30.41 -2.44
C GLN A 276 10.40 28.96 -1.96
N ARG A 277 9.78 28.03 -2.69
CA ARG A 277 9.65 26.60 -2.35
C ARG A 277 9.08 26.34 -0.95
N ASN A 278 8.30 27.28 -0.43
CA ASN A 278 7.58 27.15 0.85
C ASN A 278 6.12 26.72 0.65
N ALA A 279 5.62 26.67 -0.57
CA ALA A 279 4.30 26.15 -0.92
C ALA A 279 4.37 25.36 -2.22
N GLY A 280 3.63 24.28 -2.29
CA GLY A 280 3.53 23.45 -3.47
C GLY A 280 2.18 22.74 -3.54
N LEU A 281 1.79 22.41 -4.77
CA LEU A 281 0.54 21.70 -5.11
C LEU A 281 0.85 20.58 -6.10
N TYR A 282 0.49 19.36 -5.76
CA TYR A 282 0.47 18.21 -6.64
C TYR A 282 -0.96 17.84 -6.95
N ILE A 283 -1.29 17.70 -8.22
CA ILE A 283 -2.62 17.27 -8.71
C ILE A 283 -2.43 15.96 -9.44
N PHE A 284 -3.30 15.01 -9.21
CA PHE A 284 -3.35 13.74 -9.92
C PHE A 284 -4.78 13.40 -10.34
N GLY A 285 -4.90 12.76 -11.48
CA GLY A 285 -6.17 12.26 -11.99
C GLY A 285 -5.96 11.00 -12.81
N THR A 286 -6.92 10.10 -12.77
CA THR A 286 -6.92 8.86 -13.57
C THR A 286 -8.34 8.54 -13.98
N SER A 287 -8.51 8.17 -15.24
CA SER A 287 -9.74 7.58 -15.78
C SER A 287 -9.39 6.23 -16.39
N ARG A 288 -10.04 5.18 -15.92
CA ARG A 288 -9.86 3.82 -16.40
C ARG A 288 -11.20 3.22 -16.80
N HIS A 289 -11.24 2.58 -17.95
CA HIS A 289 -12.40 1.84 -18.42
C HIS A 289 -11.93 0.48 -18.96
N ARG A 290 -12.27 -0.58 -18.23
CA ARG A 290 -12.08 -1.98 -18.63
C ARG A 290 -13.44 -2.55 -19.03
N GLN A 291 -13.52 -3.13 -20.22
CA GLN A 291 -14.66 -3.91 -20.67
C GLN A 291 -14.69 -5.27 -19.96
N HIS A 292 -15.86 -5.85 -19.81
CA HIS A 292 -15.99 -7.24 -19.38
C HIS A 292 -15.34 -8.19 -20.39
N TYR A 293 -14.82 -9.29 -19.91
CA TYR A 293 -14.19 -10.31 -20.73
C TYR A 293 -14.75 -11.69 -20.38
N ASP A 294 -15.30 -12.37 -21.38
CA ASP A 294 -15.77 -13.76 -21.37
C ASP A 294 -14.66 -14.60 -22.00
N HIS A 295 -14.11 -15.53 -21.22
CA HIS A 295 -12.96 -16.34 -21.63
C HIS A 295 -13.36 -17.57 -22.43
N ASP A 296 -14.44 -18.22 -22.06
CA ASP A 296 -14.82 -19.54 -22.57
C ASP A 296 -16.06 -19.54 -23.47
N GLY A 297 -16.64 -18.34 -23.70
CA GLY A 297 -17.71 -18.10 -24.67
C GLY A 297 -19.09 -18.52 -24.17
N ASP A 298 -19.31 -18.60 -22.87
CA ASP A 298 -20.57 -18.96 -22.26
C ASP A 298 -21.50 -17.78 -21.97
N HIS A 299 -21.08 -16.55 -22.34
CA HIS A 299 -21.74 -15.27 -22.13
C HIS A 299 -21.68 -14.75 -20.69
N PHE A 300 -20.94 -15.38 -19.78
CA PHE A 300 -20.64 -14.88 -18.44
C PHE A 300 -19.19 -14.39 -18.38
N SER A 301 -18.95 -13.34 -17.63
CA SER A 301 -17.61 -12.75 -17.53
C SER A 301 -16.73 -13.46 -16.52
N GLU A 302 -15.46 -13.72 -16.86
CA GLU A 302 -14.37 -14.06 -15.93
C GLU A 302 -13.65 -12.80 -15.45
N ILE A 303 -13.73 -11.70 -16.20
CA ILE A 303 -13.24 -10.39 -15.80
C ILE A 303 -14.36 -9.38 -15.96
N GLY A 304 -14.78 -8.77 -14.85
CA GLY A 304 -15.89 -7.82 -14.86
C GLY A 304 -15.53 -6.46 -15.51
N GLU A 305 -16.57 -5.74 -15.92
CA GLU A 305 -16.48 -4.33 -16.33
C GLU A 305 -16.00 -3.47 -15.15
N LEU A 306 -15.17 -2.47 -15.45
CA LEU A 306 -14.68 -1.48 -14.48
C LEU A 306 -14.67 -0.10 -15.14
N LYS A 307 -15.31 0.87 -14.50
CA LYS A 307 -15.16 2.31 -14.80
C LYS A 307 -14.69 2.99 -13.54
N LEU A 308 -13.52 3.59 -13.58
CA LEU A 308 -12.90 4.25 -12.44
C LEU A 308 -12.45 5.64 -12.84
N THR A 309 -12.85 6.63 -12.05
CA THR A 309 -12.33 7.99 -12.15
C THR A 309 -11.81 8.42 -10.79
N THR A 310 -10.56 8.83 -10.74
CA THR A 310 -9.93 9.36 -9.53
C THR A 310 -9.42 10.76 -9.84
N LEU A 311 -9.71 11.71 -8.94
CA LEU A 311 -9.15 13.04 -8.97
C LEU A 311 -8.74 13.44 -7.55
N GLY A 312 -7.56 14.01 -7.41
CA GLY A 312 -7.11 14.45 -6.10
C GLY A 312 -5.97 15.45 -6.17
N PHE A 313 -5.65 16.00 -5.01
CA PHE A 313 -4.50 16.87 -4.85
C PHE A 313 -3.83 16.65 -3.49
N ARG A 314 -2.56 17.02 -3.43
CA ARG A 314 -1.77 17.16 -2.21
C ARG A 314 -1.02 18.49 -2.25
N SER A 315 -1.13 19.26 -1.20
CA SER A 315 -0.45 20.56 -1.09
C SER A 315 0.34 20.63 0.21
N TYR A 316 1.39 21.42 0.21
CA TYR A 316 2.07 21.79 1.44
C TYR A 316 2.26 23.30 1.54
N TYR A 317 2.34 23.75 2.77
CA TYR A 317 2.76 25.11 3.12
C TYR A 317 3.73 25.06 4.30
N LYS A 318 4.89 25.73 4.17
CA LYS A 318 5.93 25.86 5.18
C LYS A 318 6.00 27.32 5.66
N PRO A 319 5.23 27.67 6.73
CA PRO A 319 5.25 29.03 7.27
C PRO A 319 6.63 29.42 7.80
N SER A 320 7.40 28.44 8.29
CA SER A 320 8.76 28.62 8.78
C SER A 320 9.61 27.41 8.46
N SER A 321 10.90 27.48 8.75
CA SER A 321 11.83 26.35 8.66
C SER A 321 11.50 25.18 9.60
N GLN A 322 10.67 25.44 10.60
CA GLN A 322 10.33 24.50 11.67
C GLN A 322 8.94 23.90 11.52
N THR A 323 8.12 24.48 10.65
CA THR A 323 6.72 24.11 10.51
C THR A 323 6.36 23.69 9.09
N LYS A 324 5.57 22.64 8.96
CA LYS A 324 4.99 22.19 7.70
C LYS A 324 3.53 21.83 7.91
N LEU A 325 2.67 22.38 7.09
CA LEU A 325 1.26 22.00 6.95
C LEU A 325 1.10 21.27 5.62
N THR A 326 0.43 20.11 5.63
CA THR A 326 0.05 19.36 4.43
C THR A 326 -1.45 19.20 4.40
N LEU A 327 -2.05 19.40 3.23
CA LEU A 327 -3.48 19.19 2.97
C LEU A 327 -3.61 18.26 1.78
N GLU A 328 -4.48 17.26 1.89
CA GLU A 328 -4.77 16.31 0.83
C GLU A 328 -6.27 16.09 0.68
N TYR A 329 -6.70 15.83 -0.55
CA TYR A 329 -8.06 15.43 -0.88
C TYR A 329 -8.06 14.55 -2.11
N HIS A 330 -8.97 13.58 -2.14
CA HIS A 330 -9.26 12.78 -3.32
C HIS A 330 -10.75 12.41 -3.39
N ASN A 331 -11.24 12.32 -4.60
CA ASN A 331 -12.53 11.72 -4.95
C ASN A 331 -12.26 10.53 -5.86
N ILE A 332 -12.94 9.42 -5.61
CA ILE A 332 -12.89 8.20 -6.41
C ILE A 332 -14.31 7.79 -6.73
N GLN A 333 -14.64 7.69 -8.00
CA GLN A 333 -15.88 7.15 -8.51
C GLN A 333 -15.57 5.83 -9.22
N GLU A 334 -16.19 4.76 -8.76
CA GLU A 334 -15.96 3.43 -9.31
C GLU A 334 -17.28 2.72 -9.58
N PHE A 335 -17.46 2.28 -10.80
CA PHE A 335 -18.48 1.31 -11.19
C PHE A 335 -17.79 0.01 -11.58
N ARG A 336 -18.23 -1.10 -11.01
CA ARG A 336 -17.82 -2.44 -11.40
C ARG A 336 -19.01 -3.36 -11.54
N ARG A 337 -18.98 -4.26 -12.54
CA ARG A 337 -20.03 -5.23 -12.78
C ARG A 337 -19.46 -6.49 -13.43
N GLY A 338 -19.84 -7.65 -12.93
CA GLY A 338 -19.64 -8.94 -13.57
C GLY A 338 -20.88 -9.78 -13.57
N GLY A 339 -20.86 -10.87 -14.29
CA GLY A 339 -21.99 -11.74 -14.56
C GLY A 339 -22.31 -11.81 -16.05
N ASN A 340 -23.57 -11.69 -16.42
CA ASN A 340 -24.01 -11.77 -17.81
C ASN A 340 -24.97 -10.63 -18.20
N LEU A 341 -25.43 -10.61 -19.46
CA LEU A 341 -26.45 -9.70 -19.99
C LEU A 341 -26.23 -8.24 -19.61
N PHE A 342 -25.02 -7.72 -19.85
CA PHE A 342 -24.55 -6.38 -19.42
C PHE A 342 -25.40 -5.22 -19.89
N SER A 343 -26.25 -5.39 -20.91
CA SER A 343 -27.17 -4.36 -21.40
C SER A 343 -28.48 -4.25 -20.61
N LEU A 344 -28.77 -5.23 -19.76
CA LEU A 344 -29.99 -5.27 -18.95
C LEU A 344 -29.75 -4.75 -17.53
N PRO A 345 -30.81 -4.29 -16.83
CA PRO A 345 -30.74 -4.02 -15.40
C PRO A 345 -30.28 -5.27 -14.63
N PRO A 346 -29.55 -5.11 -13.49
CA PRO A 346 -29.01 -6.27 -12.74
C PRO A 346 -30.04 -7.32 -12.37
N HIS A 347 -31.25 -6.92 -11.96
CA HIS A 347 -32.34 -7.84 -11.56
C HIS A 347 -33.05 -8.55 -12.73
N GLU A 348 -32.66 -8.28 -13.96
CA GLU A 348 -33.17 -8.99 -15.15
C GLU A 348 -32.15 -9.98 -15.72
N THR A 349 -31.01 -10.15 -15.06
CA THR A 349 -29.93 -11.02 -15.48
C THR A 349 -29.91 -12.31 -14.69
N ASP A 350 -29.28 -13.34 -15.23
CA ASP A 350 -29.19 -14.63 -14.55
C ASP A 350 -28.23 -14.56 -13.33
N ILE A 351 -27.08 -13.89 -13.50
CA ILE A 351 -26.17 -13.51 -12.40
C ILE A 351 -25.65 -12.09 -12.63
N THR A 352 -25.69 -11.27 -11.61
CA THR A 352 -24.94 -10.01 -11.59
C THR A 352 -24.43 -9.69 -10.18
N GLU A 353 -23.16 -9.35 -10.12
CA GLU A 353 -22.57 -8.64 -9.01
C GLU A 353 -22.11 -7.27 -9.48
N GLN A 354 -22.73 -6.23 -8.93
CA GLN A 354 -22.46 -4.84 -9.29
C GLN A 354 -22.26 -4.01 -8.05
N ALA A 355 -21.28 -3.11 -8.10
CA ALA A 355 -21.06 -2.10 -7.09
C ALA A 355 -20.73 -0.76 -7.72
N ASP A 356 -21.32 0.29 -7.19
CA ASP A 356 -21.14 1.69 -7.56
C ASP A 356 -20.67 2.45 -6.33
N HIS A 357 -19.45 2.96 -6.35
CA HIS A 357 -18.81 3.63 -5.21
C HIS A 357 -18.58 5.10 -5.52
N ASP A 358 -18.95 5.97 -4.57
CA ASP A 358 -18.48 7.37 -4.51
C ASP A 358 -17.70 7.56 -3.19
N ILE A 359 -16.41 7.75 -3.32
CA ILE A 359 -15.48 7.85 -2.20
C ILE A 359 -14.88 9.25 -2.16
N ASN A 360 -15.05 9.93 -1.03
CA ASN A 360 -14.47 11.24 -0.77
C ASN A 360 -13.54 11.13 0.45
N GLY A 361 -12.26 11.39 0.25
CA GLY A 361 -11.26 11.28 1.30
C GLY A 361 -10.34 12.49 1.34
N GLY A 362 -9.77 12.74 2.50
CA GLY A 362 -8.78 13.80 2.66
C GLY A 362 -8.19 13.87 4.05
N GLY A 363 -7.18 14.69 4.21
CA GLY A 363 -6.47 14.81 5.46
C GLY A 363 -5.68 16.09 5.61
N VAL A 364 -5.31 16.37 6.85
CA VAL A 364 -4.46 17.48 7.25
C VAL A 364 -3.36 16.94 8.14
N ASP A 365 -2.11 17.32 7.86
CA ASP A 365 -0.94 17.02 8.68
C ASP A 365 -0.23 18.31 9.04
N PHE A 366 0.06 18.49 10.30
CA PHE A 366 0.88 19.57 10.81
C PHE A 366 2.11 18.98 11.50
N SER A 367 3.30 19.41 11.13
CA SER A 367 4.56 19.02 11.76
C SER A 367 5.32 20.24 12.25
N PHE A 368 5.85 20.14 13.46
CA PHE A 368 6.68 21.16 14.09
C PHE A 368 7.97 20.52 14.60
N PHE A 369 9.10 21.19 14.38
CA PHE A 369 10.42 20.86 14.90
C PHE A 369 10.93 21.96 15.81
N SER A 370 11.59 21.61 16.91
CA SER A 370 12.33 22.59 17.72
C SER A 370 13.53 23.18 16.96
N LYS A 371 14.06 24.31 17.42
CA LYS A 371 15.22 24.99 16.78
C LYS A 371 16.47 24.11 16.73
N ASP A 372 16.64 23.25 17.70
CA ASP A 372 17.75 22.29 17.82
C ASP A 372 17.44 20.92 17.20
N TYR A 373 16.20 20.77 16.62
CA TYR A 373 15.72 19.55 15.99
C TYR A 373 15.69 18.30 16.90
N THR A 374 15.78 18.49 18.20
CA THR A 374 15.69 17.39 19.17
C THR A 374 14.24 16.97 19.42
N HIS A 375 13.28 17.90 19.24
CA HIS A 375 11.86 17.67 19.42
C HIS A 375 11.13 17.72 18.07
N LYS A 376 10.30 16.73 17.80
CA LYS A 376 9.33 16.74 16.70
C LYS A 376 7.94 16.50 17.24
N PHE A 377 7.02 17.36 16.90
CA PHE A 377 5.60 17.23 17.17
C PHE A 377 4.84 17.12 15.86
N SER A 378 3.89 16.20 15.78
CA SER A 378 3.02 16.02 14.62
C SER A 378 1.57 15.89 15.07
N LEU A 379 0.68 16.59 14.39
CA LEU A 379 -0.76 16.50 14.52
C LEU A 379 -1.31 16.12 13.15
N TYR A 380 -2.16 15.10 13.09
CA TYR A 380 -2.76 14.67 11.85
C TYR A 380 -4.22 14.31 12.03
N SER A 381 -4.97 14.49 10.95
CA SER A 381 -6.36 14.08 10.86
C SER A 381 -6.65 13.67 9.43
N SER A 382 -7.48 12.63 9.26
CA SER A 382 -8.01 12.25 7.96
C SER A 382 -9.42 11.71 8.09
N VAL A 383 -10.20 11.90 7.04
CA VAL A 383 -11.59 11.47 6.95
C VAL A 383 -11.82 10.86 5.59
N GLN A 384 -12.55 9.77 5.54
CA GLN A 384 -13.03 9.16 4.29
C GLN A 384 -14.49 8.80 4.44
N HIS A 385 -15.28 9.17 3.44
CA HIS A 385 -16.69 8.85 3.32
C HIS A 385 -16.91 8.05 2.04
N THR A 386 -17.62 6.95 2.14
CA THR A 386 -17.96 6.07 1.02
C THR A 386 -19.46 5.85 0.98
N ASP A 387 -20.06 6.20 -0.14
CA ASP A 387 -21.40 5.76 -0.53
C ASP A 387 -21.27 4.64 -1.55
N ARG A 388 -21.92 3.49 -1.29
CA ARG A 388 -21.98 2.36 -2.21
C ARG A 388 -23.41 1.98 -2.49
N GLN A 389 -23.74 1.83 -3.78
CA GLN A 389 -24.92 1.10 -4.24
C GLN A 389 -24.44 -0.26 -4.77
N SER A 390 -25.13 -1.33 -4.41
CA SER A 390 -24.74 -2.67 -4.81
C SER A 390 -25.92 -3.50 -5.26
N TYR A 391 -25.63 -4.49 -6.09
CA TYR A 391 -26.51 -5.58 -6.39
C TYR A 391 -25.69 -6.86 -6.39
N TYR A 392 -26.07 -7.82 -5.56
CA TYR A 392 -25.42 -9.13 -5.46
C TYR A 392 -26.49 -10.21 -5.59
N GLY A 393 -26.82 -10.60 -6.81
CA GLY A 393 -27.96 -11.48 -7.05
C GLY A 393 -27.78 -12.45 -8.20
N ALA A 394 -28.57 -13.53 -8.13
CA ALA A 394 -28.71 -14.54 -9.16
C ALA A 394 -30.21 -14.86 -9.34
N GLY A 395 -30.57 -15.47 -10.50
CA GLY A 395 -31.96 -15.90 -10.76
C GLY A 395 -32.96 -14.76 -10.92
N LYS A 396 -32.50 -13.57 -11.36
CA LYS A 396 -33.35 -12.38 -11.60
C LYS A 396 -34.03 -11.85 -10.33
N ASP A 397 -33.31 -11.86 -9.21
CA ASP A 397 -33.83 -11.51 -7.89
C ASP A 397 -33.93 -9.97 -7.69
N PRO A 398 -35.12 -9.37 -7.60
CA PRO A 398 -35.27 -7.94 -7.33
C PRO A 398 -34.92 -7.55 -5.89
N LYS A 399 -34.73 -8.50 -4.97
CA LYS A 399 -34.41 -8.26 -3.56
C LYS A 399 -32.92 -7.96 -3.30
N ALA A 400 -32.03 -8.26 -4.26
CA ALA A 400 -30.59 -8.27 -4.08
C ALA A 400 -29.92 -6.89 -4.08
N TYR A 401 -30.70 -5.80 -4.11
CA TYR A 401 -30.19 -4.43 -4.05
C TYR A 401 -29.75 -4.06 -2.63
N GLY A 402 -28.57 -3.45 -2.54
CA GLY A 402 -27.99 -2.96 -1.30
C GLY A 402 -27.57 -1.49 -1.39
N LYS A 403 -27.54 -0.83 -0.23
CA LYS A 403 -26.98 0.51 -0.07
C LYS A 403 -26.13 0.55 1.18
N THR A 404 -24.87 0.97 1.03
CA THR A 404 -23.93 1.09 2.13
C THR A 404 -23.43 2.52 2.25
N ASN A 405 -23.38 3.04 3.48
CA ASN A 405 -22.73 4.30 3.82
C ASN A 405 -21.67 4.02 4.88
N ASP A 406 -20.44 4.44 4.63
CA ASP A 406 -19.33 4.26 5.54
C ASP A 406 -18.58 5.58 5.76
N LEU A 407 -18.36 5.93 7.01
CA LEU A 407 -17.58 7.09 7.42
C LEU A 407 -16.45 6.64 8.33
N THR A 408 -15.21 6.82 7.86
CA THR A 408 -14.01 6.58 8.66
C THR A 408 -13.31 7.91 8.94
N ALA A 409 -12.93 8.13 10.19
CA ALA A 409 -12.15 9.30 10.60
C ALA A 409 -11.03 8.88 11.55
N ILE A 410 -9.86 9.48 11.39
CA ILE A 410 -8.70 9.27 12.25
C ILE A 410 -8.15 10.64 12.63
N ALA A 411 -7.83 10.81 13.91
CA ALA A 411 -7.10 11.96 14.41
C ALA A 411 -6.02 11.49 15.38
N GLY A 412 -4.83 12.07 15.32
CA GLY A 412 -3.75 11.65 16.18
C GLY A 412 -2.71 12.72 16.43
N ILE A 413 -1.99 12.55 17.51
CA ILE A 413 -0.82 13.33 17.88
C ILE A 413 0.37 12.40 18.04
N GLN A 414 1.53 12.86 17.64
CA GLN A 414 2.80 12.15 17.84
C GLN A 414 3.86 13.14 18.28
N TYR A 415 4.63 12.71 19.26
CA TYR A 415 5.80 13.42 19.73
C TYR A 415 7.01 12.51 19.66
N SER A 416 8.11 13.01 19.14
CA SER A 416 9.40 12.32 19.11
C SER A 416 10.48 13.21 19.73
N TYR A 417 11.35 12.57 20.52
CA TYR A 417 12.48 13.23 21.17
C TYR A 417 13.79 12.46 20.92
N ASN A 418 14.80 13.16 20.45
CA ASN A 418 16.11 12.63 20.16
C ASN A 418 17.04 12.86 21.35
N PHE A 419 17.33 11.82 22.11
CA PHE A 419 18.32 11.85 23.19
C PHE A 419 19.73 11.65 22.63
N ASN A 420 20.66 12.54 22.97
CA ASN A 420 22.08 12.33 22.69
C ASN A 420 22.61 11.08 23.43
N HIS A 421 22.05 10.81 24.62
CA HIS A 421 22.35 9.62 25.42
C HIS A 421 21.19 9.34 26.36
N LEU A 422 20.65 8.11 26.34
CA LEU A 422 19.63 7.62 27.27
C LEU A 422 20.07 6.25 27.76
N LEU A 423 20.36 6.11 29.05
CA LEU A 423 20.90 4.91 29.70
C LEU A 423 22.27 4.53 29.18
N PHE A 424 22.36 3.90 28.00
CA PHE A 424 23.60 3.31 27.47
C PHE A 424 23.96 3.72 26.03
N MET A 425 23.03 4.39 25.31
CA MET A 425 23.23 4.80 23.91
C MET A 425 22.40 6.05 23.55
N PRO A 426 22.67 6.71 22.40
CA PRO A 426 21.73 7.63 21.79
C PRO A 426 20.39 6.93 21.58
N ALA A 427 19.29 7.66 21.73
CA ALA A 427 17.97 7.06 21.64
C ALA A 427 16.93 8.02 21.04
N ILE A 428 15.90 7.45 20.42
CA ILE A 428 14.73 8.16 19.92
C ILE A 428 13.51 7.63 20.65
N LEU A 429 12.92 8.48 21.49
CA LEU A 429 11.63 8.22 22.12
C LEU A 429 10.52 8.70 21.19
N THR A 430 9.52 7.86 20.94
CA THR A 430 8.32 8.23 20.18
C THR A 430 7.10 7.81 20.98
N ALA A 431 6.22 8.78 21.25
CA ALA A 431 4.94 8.59 21.93
C ALA A 431 3.82 9.21 21.09
N GLY A 432 2.64 8.66 21.18
CA GLY A 432 1.48 9.24 20.50
C GLY A 432 0.17 8.68 20.99
N SER A 433 -0.90 9.42 20.68
CA SER A 433 -2.27 9.02 20.91
C SER A 433 -3.05 9.18 19.61
N GLU A 434 -3.98 8.26 19.38
CA GLU A 434 -4.78 8.21 18.17
C GLU A 434 -6.22 7.85 18.52
N TYR A 435 -7.15 8.55 17.92
CA TYR A 435 -8.56 8.21 17.92
C TYR A 435 -8.98 7.82 16.51
N SER A 436 -9.60 6.66 16.39
CA SER A 436 -10.18 6.17 15.14
C SER A 436 -11.68 5.94 15.33
N TYR A 437 -12.44 6.43 14.39
CA TYR A 437 -13.89 6.32 14.31
C TYR A 437 -14.28 5.66 13.00
N ASN A 438 -15.18 4.69 13.03
CA ASN A 438 -15.85 4.14 11.86
C ASN A 438 -17.33 3.98 12.12
N LYS A 439 -18.15 4.44 11.19
CA LYS A 439 -19.60 4.26 11.16
C LYS A 439 -19.97 3.64 9.84
N LEU A 440 -20.44 2.39 9.89
CA LEU A 440 -20.91 1.62 8.76
C LEU A 440 -22.42 1.39 8.89
N VAL A 441 -23.17 1.74 7.84
CA VAL A 441 -24.58 1.41 7.71
C VAL A 441 -24.78 0.69 6.39
N ASP A 442 -25.13 -0.58 6.41
CA ASP A 442 -25.40 -1.41 5.24
C ASP A 442 -26.85 -1.88 5.26
N LYS A 443 -27.58 -1.67 4.17
CA LYS A 443 -28.99 -2.01 4.05
C LYS A 443 -29.25 -2.83 2.80
N MET A 444 -29.75 -4.03 2.96
CA MET A 444 -30.29 -4.90 1.92
C MET A 444 -31.76 -5.20 2.29
N LEU A 445 -32.63 -4.23 1.99
CA LEU A 445 -34.01 -4.23 2.47
C LEU A 445 -34.84 -5.38 1.87
N GLY A 446 -34.49 -5.85 0.69
CA GLY A 446 -35.14 -7.02 0.08
C GLY A 446 -34.89 -8.32 0.85
N TYR A 447 -33.80 -8.40 1.59
CA TYR A 447 -33.48 -9.53 2.49
C TYR A 447 -33.70 -9.20 3.97
N HIS A 448 -34.44 -8.13 4.27
CA HIS A 448 -34.67 -7.65 5.64
C HIS A 448 -33.40 -7.48 6.48
N ARG A 449 -32.25 -7.26 5.81
CA ARG A 449 -30.93 -7.14 6.44
C ARG A 449 -30.55 -5.68 6.59
N THR A 450 -30.22 -5.31 7.83
CA THR A 450 -29.60 -4.01 8.13
C THR A 450 -28.46 -4.22 9.11
N ILE A 451 -27.28 -3.74 8.74
CA ILE A 451 -26.13 -3.67 9.63
C ILE A 451 -25.90 -2.19 9.95
N ASP A 452 -25.92 -1.85 11.21
CA ASP A 452 -25.59 -0.51 11.74
C ASP A 452 -24.47 -0.68 12.78
N GLN A 453 -23.23 -0.44 12.38
CA GLN A 453 -22.06 -0.64 13.21
C GLN A 453 -21.34 0.68 13.43
N LYS A 454 -21.01 0.94 14.70
CA LYS A 454 -20.17 2.05 15.12
C LYS A 454 -18.97 1.52 15.90
N VAL A 455 -17.77 1.88 15.46
CA VAL A 455 -16.51 1.47 16.10
C VAL A 455 -15.74 2.71 16.53
N ASP A 456 -15.46 2.81 17.81
CA ASP A 456 -14.59 3.82 18.40
C ASP A 456 -13.33 3.13 18.94
N VAL A 457 -12.14 3.60 18.56
CA VAL A 457 -10.87 3.08 19.07
C VAL A 457 -10.02 4.21 19.62
N TYR A 458 -9.70 4.14 20.89
CA TYR A 458 -8.75 5.03 21.57
C TYR A 458 -7.43 4.30 21.74
N SER A 459 -6.36 4.89 21.29
CA SER A 459 -5.07 4.26 21.24
C SER A 459 -3.99 5.15 21.86
N PHE A 460 -3.05 4.51 22.54
CA PHE A 460 -1.82 5.13 23.00
C PHE A 460 -0.64 4.24 22.66
N PHE A 461 0.39 4.79 22.07
CA PHE A 461 1.62 4.05 21.78
C PHE A 461 2.86 4.76 22.32
N LEU A 462 3.80 3.95 22.78
CA LEU A 462 5.09 4.39 23.27
C LEU A 462 6.17 3.43 22.79
N GLN A 463 7.24 3.97 22.27
CA GLN A 463 8.43 3.19 21.92
C GLN A 463 9.71 3.99 22.15
N ASN A 464 10.78 3.30 22.46
CA ASN A 464 12.12 3.85 22.49
C ASN A 464 13.06 2.99 21.63
N GLU A 465 13.80 3.64 20.77
CA GLU A 465 14.83 3.00 19.94
C GLU A 465 16.20 3.52 20.38
N TRP A 466 17.01 2.67 20.97
CA TRP A 466 18.44 2.91 21.21
C TRP A 466 19.20 2.58 19.95
N LYS A 467 19.96 3.52 19.41
CA LYS A 467 20.46 3.38 18.04
C LYS A 467 21.88 3.93 17.88
N THR A 468 22.71 3.14 17.21
CA THR A 468 23.99 3.53 16.61
C THR A 468 24.02 3.04 15.15
N GLU A 469 25.06 3.33 14.40
CA GLU A 469 25.26 2.76 13.05
C GLU A 469 25.26 1.24 13.07
N GLN A 470 25.92 0.64 14.07
CA GLN A 470 26.10 -0.83 14.17
C GLN A 470 24.95 -1.54 14.87
N PHE A 471 24.27 -0.89 15.79
CA PHE A 471 23.32 -1.54 16.68
C PHE A 471 22.02 -0.72 16.82
N SER A 472 20.87 -1.38 16.82
CA SER A 472 19.60 -0.79 17.22
C SER A 472 18.82 -1.78 18.07
N PHE A 473 18.30 -1.30 19.20
CA PHE A 473 17.37 -2.01 20.05
C PHE A 473 16.10 -1.17 20.22
N LEU A 474 14.98 -1.68 19.78
CA LEU A 474 13.69 -1.03 19.91
C LEU A 474 12.79 -1.82 20.84
N LEU A 475 12.27 -1.15 21.84
CA LEU A 475 11.25 -1.65 22.75
C LEU A 475 10.05 -0.72 22.69
N GLY A 476 8.86 -1.26 22.45
CA GLY A 476 7.65 -0.47 22.39
C GLY A 476 6.38 -1.28 22.55
N GLY A 477 5.27 -0.57 22.59
CA GLY A 477 3.95 -1.16 22.65
C GLY A 477 2.85 -0.16 22.42
N ARG A 478 1.66 -0.69 22.16
CA ARG A 478 0.43 0.07 21.94
C ARG A 478 -0.67 -0.49 22.85
N LEU A 479 -1.45 0.39 23.39
CA LEU A 479 -2.67 0.12 24.15
C LEU A 479 -3.85 0.57 23.29
N ASP A 480 -4.80 -0.33 23.04
CA ASP A 480 -6.01 -0.04 22.28
C ASP A 480 -7.25 -0.35 23.12
N LYS A 481 -8.16 0.62 23.23
CA LYS A 481 -9.53 0.43 23.75
C LYS A 481 -10.48 0.56 22.58
N ASN A 482 -11.01 -0.59 22.14
CA ASN A 482 -11.99 -0.68 21.06
C ASN A 482 -13.39 -0.82 21.69
N SER A 483 -14.41 -0.19 21.11
CA SER A 483 -15.79 -0.22 21.60
C SER A 483 -16.45 -1.61 21.64
N PHE A 484 -15.95 -2.55 20.80
CA PHE A 484 -16.41 -3.95 20.79
C PHE A 484 -15.66 -4.85 21.76
N ILE A 485 -14.74 -4.32 22.56
CA ILE A 485 -13.87 -5.10 23.44
C ILE A 485 -13.87 -4.49 24.84
N ASP A 486 -14.27 -5.26 25.85
CA ASP A 486 -14.43 -4.78 27.24
C ASP A 486 -13.10 -4.47 27.93
N TYR A 487 -12.00 -5.05 27.46
CA TYR A 487 -10.67 -4.87 28.04
C TYR A 487 -9.74 -4.06 27.11
N ILE A 488 -8.67 -3.52 27.67
CA ILE A 488 -7.62 -2.86 26.91
C ILE A 488 -6.70 -3.92 26.31
N ILE A 489 -6.42 -3.80 25.01
CA ILE A 489 -5.49 -4.68 24.33
C ILE A 489 -4.10 -4.06 24.37
N PHE A 490 -3.12 -4.84 24.80
CA PHE A 490 -1.71 -4.48 24.74
C PHE A 490 -1.00 -5.24 23.64
N SER A 491 -0.38 -4.51 22.72
CA SER A 491 0.38 -5.03 21.58
C SER A 491 1.86 -4.64 21.73
N PRO A 492 2.71 -5.49 22.35
CA PRO A 492 4.14 -5.25 22.50
C PRO A 492 4.90 -5.51 21.20
N ARG A 493 6.06 -4.84 21.06
CA ARG A 493 7.07 -5.11 20.02
C ARG A 493 8.49 -4.98 20.56
N ILE A 494 9.36 -5.87 20.07
CA ILE A 494 10.79 -5.86 20.38
C ILE A 494 11.55 -6.12 19.08
N ASN A 495 12.49 -5.25 18.75
CA ASN A 495 13.31 -5.43 17.55
C ASN A 495 14.77 -5.20 17.90
N LEU A 496 15.61 -6.04 17.35
CA LEU A 496 17.05 -5.98 17.46
C LEU A 496 17.65 -5.96 16.07
N ARG A 497 18.52 -5.00 15.79
CA ARG A 497 19.34 -4.94 14.59
C ARG A 497 20.82 -4.90 14.96
N TYR A 498 21.63 -5.67 14.26
CA TYR A 498 23.06 -5.67 14.38
C TYR A 498 23.71 -5.65 12.99
N ASN A 499 24.54 -4.65 12.75
CA ASN A 499 25.31 -4.51 11.52
C ASN A 499 26.78 -4.84 11.83
N PRO A 500 27.22 -6.10 11.69
CA PRO A 500 28.63 -6.48 11.92
C PRO A 500 29.57 -5.78 10.94
N LEU A 501 29.08 -5.49 9.74
CA LEU A 501 29.74 -4.74 8.67
C LEU A 501 28.74 -3.73 8.09
N LYS A 502 29.24 -2.70 7.40
CA LYS A 502 28.37 -1.69 6.75
C LYS A 502 27.42 -2.30 5.72
N ASP A 503 27.80 -3.40 5.11
CA ASP A 503 27.07 -4.07 4.05
C ASP A 503 26.25 -5.28 4.54
N ILE A 504 26.22 -5.55 5.85
CA ILE A 504 25.46 -6.67 6.43
C ILE A 504 24.58 -6.17 7.57
N SER A 505 23.28 -6.44 7.48
CA SER A 505 22.32 -6.13 8.53
C SER A 505 21.58 -7.40 8.97
N LEU A 506 21.73 -7.77 10.22
CA LEU A 506 21.04 -8.88 10.87
C LEU A 506 19.92 -8.30 11.73
N ARG A 507 18.72 -8.87 11.66
CA ARG A 507 17.57 -8.40 12.44
C ARG A 507 16.81 -9.56 13.07
N VAL A 508 16.33 -9.32 14.29
CA VAL A 508 15.39 -10.20 15.00
C VAL A 508 14.21 -9.36 15.46
N SER A 509 13.00 -9.83 15.23
CA SER A 509 11.79 -9.08 15.55
C SER A 509 10.76 -9.98 16.23
N TYR A 510 10.08 -9.40 17.22
CA TYR A 510 8.86 -9.92 17.81
C TYR A 510 7.79 -8.83 17.83
N SER A 511 6.56 -9.17 17.47
CA SER A 511 5.41 -8.29 17.66
C SER A 511 4.14 -9.07 17.87
N ALA A 512 3.28 -8.55 18.75
CA ALA A 512 1.92 -9.03 18.90
C ALA A 512 0.97 -8.27 17.99
N GLY A 513 -0.15 -8.91 17.61
CA GLY A 513 -1.21 -8.30 16.82
C GLY A 513 -2.57 -8.83 17.23
N PHE A 514 -3.62 -8.15 16.76
CA PHE A 514 -5.01 -8.55 17.01
C PHE A 514 -5.94 -8.13 15.88
N ARG A 515 -7.12 -8.74 15.83
CA ARG A 515 -8.26 -8.35 15.00
C ARG A 515 -9.52 -8.30 15.87
N ALA A 516 -10.27 -7.21 15.77
CA ALA A 516 -11.46 -6.99 16.60
C ALA A 516 -12.67 -7.81 16.10
N PRO A 517 -13.62 -8.16 16.99
CA PRO A 517 -14.84 -8.88 16.63
C PRO A 517 -15.89 -7.89 16.06
N GLN A 518 -15.71 -7.47 14.81
CA GLN A 518 -16.59 -6.52 14.12
C GLN A 518 -16.99 -7.07 12.73
N THR A 519 -17.98 -6.46 12.13
CA THR A 519 -18.35 -6.70 10.73
C THR A 519 -17.28 -6.13 9.81
N TYR A 520 -16.90 -6.87 8.80
CA TYR A 520 -15.96 -6.51 7.77
C TYR A 520 -16.60 -6.57 6.40
N ASP A 521 -15.93 -6.03 5.37
CA ASP A 521 -16.48 -5.93 4.02
C ASP A 521 -16.82 -7.31 3.41
N GLU A 522 -16.08 -8.34 3.74
CA GLU A 522 -16.41 -9.72 3.34
C GLU A 522 -17.77 -10.20 3.88
N ASP A 523 -18.27 -9.62 4.98
CA ASP A 523 -19.59 -9.95 5.54
C ASP A 523 -20.72 -9.23 4.84
N LEU A 524 -20.40 -8.15 4.12
CA LEU A 524 -21.37 -7.35 3.37
C LEU A 524 -21.61 -7.94 1.98
N HIS A 525 -20.73 -8.79 1.53
CA HIS A 525 -20.84 -9.46 0.25
C HIS A 525 -21.76 -10.67 0.38
N VAL A 526 -22.95 -10.58 -0.20
CA VAL A 526 -23.89 -11.69 -0.26
C VAL A 526 -23.45 -12.61 -1.38
N THR A 527 -23.11 -13.85 -1.05
CA THR A 527 -22.70 -14.83 -2.04
C THR A 527 -23.91 -15.58 -2.55
N ALA A 528 -24.12 -15.57 -3.85
CA ALA A 528 -25.16 -16.37 -4.51
C ALA A 528 -24.50 -17.45 -5.36
N VAL A 529 -24.14 -18.57 -4.75
CA VAL A 529 -23.65 -19.77 -5.46
C VAL A 529 -24.84 -20.65 -5.79
N GLY A 530 -25.04 -20.96 -7.07
CA GLY A 530 -26.19 -21.75 -7.51
C GLY A 530 -27.56 -21.15 -7.19
N GLY A 531 -27.64 -19.83 -6.94
CA GLY A 531 -28.86 -19.14 -6.60
C GLY A 531 -29.21 -19.12 -5.10
N GLU A 532 -28.39 -19.72 -4.21
CA GLU A 532 -28.62 -19.70 -2.77
C GLU A 532 -28.01 -18.45 -2.14
N VAL A 533 -28.84 -17.62 -1.50
CA VAL A 533 -28.41 -16.40 -0.79
C VAL A 533 -27.84 -16.78 0.57
N SER A 534 -26.62 -16.34 0.88
CA SER A 534 -25.96 -16.55 2.16
C SER A 534 -25.73 -15.23 2.90
N LEU A 535 -26.24 -15.11 4.12
CA LEU A 535 -26.11 -13.93 4.98
C LEU A 535 -25.19 -14.26 6.16
N ILE A 536 -24.19 -13.42 6.39
CA ILE A 536 -23.21 -13.61 7.47
C ILE A 536 -23.58 -12.74 8.67
N GLN A 537 -23.61 -13.35 9.87
CA GLN A 537 -23.73 -12.67 11.15
C GLN A 537 -22.57 -13.06 12.08
N SER A 538 -22.31 -12.24 13.11
CA SER A 538 -21.27 -12.53 14.09
C SER A 538 -21.86 -13.17 15.35
N ASP A 539 -21.18 -14.19 15.89
CA ASP A 539 -21.48 -14.75 17.21
C ASP A 539 -21.41 -13.63 18.27
N PRO A 540 -22.43 -13.42 19.10
CA PRO A 540 -22.41 -12.43 20.18
C PRO A 540 -21.24 -12.59 21.15
N ASN A 541 -20.68 -13.81 21.28
CA ASN A 541 -19.53 -14.12 22.13
C ASN A 541 -18.20 -14.16 21.39
N LEU A 542 -18.14 -13.62 20.18
CA LEU A 542 -16.95 -13.62 19.33
C LEU A 542 -15.77 -12.95 20.04
N LYS A 543 -14.71 -13.73 20.27
CA LYS A 543 -13.48 -13.26 20.94
C LYS A 543 -12.52 -12.66 19.92
N THR A 544 -11.77 -11.65 20.35
CA THR A 544 -10.68 -11.05 19.58
C THR A 544 -9.68 -12.10 19.10
N GLU A 545 -9.35 -12.09 17.80
CA GLU A 545 -8.20 -12.84 17.29
C GLU A 545 -6.91 -12.23 17.82
N LYS A 546 -5.93 -13.06 18.15
CA LYS A 546 -4.61 -12.62 18.63
C LYS A 546 -3.50 -13.32 17.89
N SER A 547 -2.41 -12.59 17.66
CA SER A 547 -1.22 -13.15 17.02
C SER A 547 0.06 -12.84 17.80
N GLY A 548 1.07 -13.68 17.58
CA GLY A 548 2.46 -13.41 17.92
C GLY A 548 3.32 -13.78 16.74
N SER A 549 4.03 -12.81 16.19
CA SER A 549 4.87 -12.92 15.01
C SER A 549 6.34 -12.78 15.37
N TYR A 550 7.17 -13.69 14.88
CA TYR A 550 8.62 -13.71 15.05
C TYR A 550 9.25 -13.69 13.66
N SER A 551 10.30 -12.91 13.48
CA SER A 551 11.12 -12.96 12.28
C SER A 551 12.59 -12.79 12.56
N VAL A 552 13.41 -13.43 11.71
CA VAL A 552 14.87 -13.28 11.69
C VAL A 552 15.25 -13.01 10.24
N SER A 553 16.11 -12.02 10.01
CA SER A 553 16.55 -11.69 8.65
C SER A 553 18.02 -11.35 8.59
N ALA A 554 18.61 -11.62 7.43
CA ALA A 554 19.94 -11.19 7.02
C ALA A 554 19.82 -10.45 5.69
N ASP A 555 20.26 -9.19 5.65
CA ASP A 555 20.29 -8.32 4.48
C ASP A 555 21.76 -8.06 4.15
N ILE A 556 22.23 -8.63 3.03
CA ILE A 556 23.64 -8.70 2.67
C ILE A 556 23.85 -7.98 1.34
N TYR A 557 24.69 -6.99 1.36
CA TYR A 557 25.12 -6.26 0.18
C TYR A 557 26.56 -6.59 -0.12
N HIS A 558 26.88 -6.79 -1.38
CA HIS A 558 28.27 -7.01 -1.77
C HIS A 558 28.51 -6.50 -3.21
N SER A 559 29.67 -5.90 -3.41
CA SER A 559 30.11 -5.45 -4.73
C SER A 559 31.29 -6.29 -5.22
N PHE A 560 31.07 -7.04 -6.29
CA PHE A 560 32.13 -7.80 -7.00
C PHE A 560 32.65 -6.93 -8.15
N GLY A 561 33.61 -6.06 -7.86
CA GLY A 561 34.06 -5.06 -8.82
C GLY A 561 32.94 -4.09 -9.16
N ARG A 562 32.46 -4.10 -10.42
CA ARG A 562 31.36 -3.25 -10.88
C ARG A 562 29.97 -3.86 -10.66
N VAL A 563 29.90 -5.15 -10.35
CA VAL A 563 28.63 -5.85 -10.12
C VAL A 563 28.16 -5.60 -8.70
N GLN A 564 27.04 -4.94 -8.54
CA GLN A 564 26.41 -4.75 -7.22
C GLN A 564 25.40 -5.86 -6.98
N THR A 565 25.40 -6.41 -5.77
CA THR A 565 24.47 -7.48 -5.38
C THR A 565 23.84 -7.18 -4.04
N ASN A 566 22.60 -7.63 -3.87
CA ASN A 566 21.91 -7.67 -2.58
C ASN A 566 21.22 -9.04 -2.45
N LEU A 567 21.36 -9.65 -1.28
CA LEU A 567 20.66 -10.86 -0.89
C LEU A 567 19.97 -10.62 0.45
N LEU A 568 18.65 -10.69 0.44
CA LEU A 568 17.83 -10.66 1.65
C LEU A 568 17.25 -12.06 1.90
N ILE A 569 17.49 -12.56 3.10
CA ILE A 569 16.93 -13.81 3.61
C ILE A 569 16.10 -13.47 4.83
N GLU A 570 14.85 -13.88 4.88
CA GLU A 570 13.96 -13.68 6.03
C GLU A 570 13.24 -14.98 6.35
N ALA A 571 13.37 -15.46 7.57
CA ALA A 571 12.57 -16.55 8.12
C ALA A 571 11.54 -15.98 9.10
N TYR A 572 10.29 -16.49 9.04
CA TYR A 572 9.21 -16.01 9.88
C TYR A 572 8.36 -17.14 10.46
N TYR A 573 7.74 -16.85 11.60
CA TYR A 573 6.77 -17.71 12.26
C TYR A 573 5.69 -16.86 12.93
N THR A 574 4.44 -17.05 12.55
CA THR A 574 3.27 -16.39 13.14
C THR A 574 2.32 -17.43 13.71
N LYS A 575 1.95 -17.27 14.97
CA LYS A 575 0.94 -18.06 15.67
C LYS A 575 -0.32 -17.24 15.85
N LEU A 576 -1.44 -17.75 15.34
CA LEU A 576 -2.79 -17.18 15.48
C LEU A 576 -3.59 -17.96 16.53
N LYS A 577 -4.38 -17.24 17.32
CA LYS A 577 -5.33 -17.79 18.29
C LYS A 577 -6.71 -17.19 18.05
N HIS A 578 -7.75 -17.99 18.29
CA HIS A 578 -9.14 -17.55 18.16
C HIS A 578 -9.46 -16.99 16.77
N ILE A 579 -8.92 -17.62 15.70
CA ILE A 579 -9.17 -17.20 14.32
C ILE A 579 -10.67 -17.16 14.02
N PHE A 580 -11.09 -16.23 13.18
CA PHE A 580 -12.46 -16.18 12.72
C PHE A 580 -12.67 -17.26 11.64
N VAL A 581 -13.71 -18.02 11.81
CA VAL A 581 -14.21 -19.00 10.84
C VAL A 581 -15.70 -18.78 10.66
N VAL A 582 -16.18 -18.94 9.44
CA VAL A 582 -17.60 -18.84 9.12
C VAL A 582 -18.16 -20.27 9.00
N SER A 583 -19.33 -20.49 9.56
CA SER A 583 -19.99 -21.79 9.57
C SER A 583 -21.51 -21.62 9.46
N PRO A 584 -22.22 -22.50 8.75
CA PRO A 584 -23.67 -22.45 8.66
C PRO A 584 -24.32 -22.75 10.01
N ILE A 585 -25.41 -22.06 10.29
CA ILE A 585 -26.23 -22.29 11.49
C ILE A 585 -27.70 -22.57 11.17
N GLY A 586 -28.10 -22.47 9.90
CA GLY A 586 -29.45 -22.75 9.43
C GLY A 586 -29.90 -21.81 8.35
N TYR A 587 -31.22 -21.68 8.23
CA TYR A 587 -31.90 -20.82 7.25
C TYR A 587 -32.84 -19.86 7.98
N ASP A 588 -33.06 -18.68 7.43
CA ASP A 588 -34.09 -17.75 7.92
C ASP A 588 -35.49 -18.18 7.42
N GLU A 589 -36.52 -17.41 7.80
CA GLU A 589 -37.92 -17.67 7.41
C GLU A 589 -38.16 -17.54 5.90
N GLU A 590 -37.25 -16.88 5.19
CA GLU A 590 -37.32 -16.65 3.73
C GLU A 590 -36.52 -17.66 2.93
N GLY A 591 -35.83 -18.59 3.62
CA GLY A 591 -35.01 -19.62 3.00
C GLY A 591 -33.58 -19.19 2.68
N ASN A 592 -33.15 -18.00 3.13
CA ASN A 592 -31.76 -17.58 2.99
C ASN A 592 -30.86 -18.33 3.98
N LYS A 593 -29.71 -18.77 3.55
CA LYS A 593 -28.74 -19.44 4.39
C LYS A 593 -28.09 -18.48 5.38
N ILE A 594 -28.09 -18.82 6.65
CA ILE A 594 -27.44 -18.02 7.69
C ILE A 594 -26.11 -18.64 8.05
N LEU A 595 -25.06 -17.87 7.86
CA LEU A 595 -23.70 -18.18 8.25
C LEU A 595 -23.32 -17.41 9.50
N GLU A 596 -22.62 -18.04 10.44
CA GLU A 596 -22.16 -17.40 11.68
C GLU A 596 -20.63 -17.33 11.71
N ARG A 597 -20.11 -16.12 11.95
CA ARG A 597 -18.69 -15.91 12.24
C ARG A 597 -18.43 -16.25 13.70
N ARG A 598 -17.55 -17.22 13.95
CA ARG A 598 -17.18 -17.70 15.27
C ARG A 598 -15.68 -17.95 15.42
N ASN A 599 -15.19 -18.22 16.61
CA ASN A 599 -13.79 -18.51 16.84
C ASN A 599 -13.43 -19.97 16.53
N GLY A 600 -12.45 -20.16 15.67
CA GLY A 600 -11.81 -21.46 15.39
C GLY A 600 -10.59 -21.74 16.27
N SER A 601 -9.92 -22.87 15.99
CA SER A 601 -8.84 -23.42 16.82
C SER A 601 -7.50 -22.68 16.75
N GLY A 602 -7.37 -21.67 15.92
CA GLY A 602 -6.12 -20.98 15.62
C GLY A 602 -5.32 -21.64 14.49
N ALA A 603 -4.24 -20.96 14.07
CA ALA A 603 -3.39 -21.38 12.96
C ALA A 603 -1.92 -21.07 13.21
N LYS A 604 -1.06 -21.69 12.40
CA LYS A 604 0.39 -21.43 12.36
C LYS A 604 0.81 -21.17 10.92
N VAL A 605 1.53 -20.10 10.74
CA VAL A 605 2.09 -19.67 9.46
C VAL A 605 3.58 -19.55 9.60
N LYS A 606 4.36 -20.20 8.75
CA LYS A 606 5.81 -20.16 8.80
C LYS A 606 6.40 -20.28 7.40
N GLY A 607 7.55 -19.66 7.20
CA GLY A 607 8.21 -19.72 5.90
C GLY A 607 9.54 -19.00 5.86
N ILE A 608 10.10 -18.99 4.65
CA ILE A 608 11.33 -18.29 4.30
C ILE A 608 11.04 -17.48 3.03
N ASN A 609 11.40 -16.21 3.06
CA ASN A 609 11.45 -15.33 1.90
C ASN A 609 12.91 -15.11 1.51
N LEU A 610 13.20 -15.30 0.24
CA LEU A 610 14.51 -15.03 -0.37
C LEU A 610 14.32 -13.96 -1.44
N GLU A 611 15.17 -12.95 -1.43
CA GLU A 611 15.19 -11.92 -2.46
C GLU A 611 16.64 -11.67 -2.88
N GLY A 612 16.89 -11.71 -4.16
CA GLY A 612 18.18 -11.40 -4.76
C GLY A 612 18.06 -10.26 -5.76
N LYS A 613 18.94 -9.28 -5.69
CA LYS A 613 19.07 -8.20 -6.65
C LYS A 613 20.49 -8.17 -7.17
N ILE A 614 20.65 -8.16 -8.49
CA ILE A 614 21.95 -8.16 -9.17
C ILE A 614 21.96 -7.04 -10.19
N ILE A 615 22.98 -6.20 -10.15
CA ILE A 615 23.20 -5.08 -11.05
C ILE A 615 24.60 -5.26 -11.67
N PRO A 616 24.68 -5.99 -12.79
CA PRO A 616 25.94 -6.20 -13.49
C PRO A 616 26.51 -4.91 -14.11
N HIS A 617 25.61 -4.03 -14.54
CA HIS A 617 25.89 -2.73 -15.12
C HIS A 617 24.74 -1.78 -14.75
N ARG A 618 24.99 -0.46 -14.71
CA ARG A 618 23.97 0.57 -14.39
C ARG A 618 22.69 0.46 -15.23
N ASP A 619 22.82 0.00 -16.46
CA ASP A 619 21.71 -0.16 -17.40
C ASP A 619 21.07 -1.55 -17.35
N VAL A 620 21.49 -2.42 -16.44
CA VAL A 620 20.95 -3.79 -16.28
C VAL A 620 20.61 -4.07 -14.83
N GLN A 621 19.36 -4.38 -14.55
CA GLN A 621 18.89 -4.76 -13.22
C GLN A 621 18.14 -6.08 -13.30
N ILE A 622 18.45 -6.99 -12.39
CA ILE A 622 17.79 -8.28 -12.24
C ILE A 622 17.34 -8.37 -10.79
N GLN A 623 16.10 -8.69 -10.55
CA GLN A 623 15.58 -8.96 -9.22
C GLN A 623 14.75 -10.24 -9.23
N LEU A 624 14.96 -11.08 -8.25
CA LEU A 624 14.30 -12.36 -8.07
C LEU A 624 13.81 -12.47 -6.64
N GLY A 625 12.60 -12.94 -6.43
CA GLY A 625 12.06 -13.24 -5.11
C GLY A 625 11.34 -14.57 -5.09
N ILE A 626 11.53 -15.35 -4.04
CA ILE A 626 10.83 -16.60 -3.80
C ILE A 626 10.39 -16.70 -2.35
N SER A 627 9.17 -17.18 -2.15
CA SER A 627 8.58 -17.47 -0.85
C SER A 627 8.27 -18.95 -0.74
N LEU A 628 8.81 -19.58 0.30
CA LEU A 628 8.54 -20.96 0.66
C LEU A 628 7.83 -20.95 2.01
N GLN A 629 6.61 -21.48 2.08
CA GLN A 629 5.78 -21.38 3.27
C GLN A 629 4.96 -22.62 3.57
N GLN A 630 4.50 -22.71 4.82
CA GLN A 630 3.53 -23.71 5.27
C GLN A 630 2.53 -23.04 6.20
N ASN A 631 1.25 -23.07 5.81
CA ASN A 631 0.15 -22.41 6.50
C ASN A 631 -0.90 -23.46 6.88
N LYS A 632 -1.08 -23.69 8.21
CA LYS A 632 -1.95 -24.77 8.70
C LYS A 632 -2.76 -24.35 9.91
N TYR A 633 -4.01 -24.77 9.92
CA TYR A 633 -4.85 -24.76 11.11
C TYR A 633 -4.33 -25.72 12.18
N ASN A 634 -4.52 -25.39 13.45
CA ASN A 634 -4.10 -26.26 14.55
C ASN A 634 -4.92 -27.56 14.58
N ARG A 635 -6.20 -27.49 14.20
CA ARG A 635 -7.11 -28.64 14.03
C ARG A 635 -7.77 -28.58 12.65
N PRO A 636 -8.19 -29.70 12.09
CA PRO A 636 -8.93 -29.70 10.83
C PRO A 636 -10.17 -28.79 10.92
N GLN A 637 -10.38 -27.95 9.91
CA GLN A 637 -11.53 -27.06 9.76
C GLN A 637 -12.45 -27.58 8.65
N SER A 638 -13.75 -27.38 8.81
CA SER A 638 -14.72 -27.53 7.72
C SER A 638 -14.54 -26.36 6.75
N TRP A 639 -14.59 -26.62 5.49
CA TRP A 639 -14.49 -25.64 4.40
C TRP A 639 -15.77 -25.66 3.53
N SER A 640 -16.64 -26.62 3.75
CA SER A 640 -17.92 -26.84 3.10
C SER A 640 -18.97 -27.21 4.15
N ASP A 641 -20.23 -27.04 3.80
CA ASP A 641 -21.41 -27.44 4.60
C ASP A 641 -21.82 -28.87 4.38
N ASP A 642 -21.39 -29.47 3.28
CA ASP A 642 -21.64 -30.87 2.99
C ASP A 642 -20.96 -31.75 4.05
N PRO A 643 -21.74 -32.52 4.87
CA PRO A 643 -21.20 -33.34 5.93
C PRO A 643 -20.27 -34.46 5.44
N ASP A 644 -20.38 -34.83 4.17
CA ASP A 644 -19.54 -35.85 3.56
C ASP A 644 -18.14 -35.34 3.20
N THR A 645 -17.92 -34.03 3.23
CA THR A 645 -16.62 -33.42 2.91
C THR A 645 -15.60 -33.62 4.03
N LYS A 646 -14.37 -33.95 3.64
CA LYS A 646 -13.27 -34.09 4.60
C LYS A 646 -12.76 -32.75 5.06
N LYS A 647 -12.71 -32.52 6.39
CA LYS A 647 -12.07 -31.36 7.01
C LYS A 647 -10.59 -31.32 6.68
N THR A 648 -10.05 -30.12 6.50
CA THR A 648 -8.64 -29.92 6.19
C THR A 648 -7.90 -29.08 7.23
N ARG A 649 -6.60 -29.29 7.37
CA ARG A 649 -5.70 -28.40 8.13
C ARG A 649 -5.00 -27.39 7.22
N GLU A 650 -5.04 -27.55 5.92
CA GLU A 650 -4.42 -26.59 5.01
C GLU A 650 -5.24 -25.30 4.97
N MET A 651 -4.56 -24.15 5.00
CA MET A 651 -5.20 -22.87 4.70
C MET A 651 -5.43 -22.79 3.19
N LEU A 652 -6.68 -22.56 2.81
CA LEU A 652 -7.09 -22.57 1.41
C LEU A 652 -6.53 -21.35 0.67
N ARG A 653 -6.41 -21.48 -0.66
CA ARG A 653 -5.87 -20.42 -1.55
C ARG A 653 -4.48 -19.92 -1.14
N SER A 654 -3.70 -20.76 -0.45
CA SER A 654 -2.37 -20.43 0.06
C SER A 654 -1.33 -21.40 -0.51
N PRO A 655 -0.64 -21.04 -1.63
CA PRO A 655 0.40 -21.88 -2.22
C PRO A 655 1.60 -21.99 -1.28
N ASN A 656 2.22 -23.15 -1.23
CA ASN A 656 3.42 -23.38 -0.41
C ASN A 656 4.68 -22.73 -1.02
N ARG A 657 4.63 -22.38 -2.29
CA ARG A 657 5.74 -21.74 -3.03
C ARG A 657 5.20 -20.77 -4.05
N TYR A 658 5.76 -19.59 -4.09
CA TYR A 658 5.47 -18.55 -5.08
C TYR A 658 6.63 -17.58 -5.16
N GLY A 659 6.68 -16.79 -6.22
CA GLY A 659 7.77 -15.86 -6.40
C GLY A 659 7.58 -14.96 -7.61
N TYR A 660 8.58 -14.13 -7.86
CA TYR A 660 8.57 -13.20 -8.98
C TYR A 660 9.99 -12.98 -9.51
N PHE A 661 10.06 -12.45 -10.71
CA PHE A 661 11.28 -11.88 -11.25
C PHE A 661 10.97 -10.56 -11.96
N THR A 662 11.97 -9.68 -11.98
CA THR A 662 11.99 -8.50 -12.83
C THR A 662 13.38 -8.35 -13.44
N PHE A 663 13.40 -8.01 -14.72
CA PHE A 663 14.58 -7.70 -15.48
C PHE A 663 14.36 -6.37 -16.20
N PHE A 664 15.34 -5.51 -16.12
CA PHE A 664 15.35 -4.25 -16.85
C PHE A 664 16.70 -4.05 -17.51
N THR A 665 16.70 -3.57 -18.76
CA THR A 665 17.93 -3.11 -19.44
C THR A 665 17.62 -1.92 -20.33
N SER A 666 18.63 -1.04 -20.48
CA SER A 666 18.64 0.07 -21.42
C SER A 666 19.86 -0.06 -22.34
N PRO A 667 19.79 -0.94 -23.37
CA PRO A 667 20.95 -1.25 -24.22
C PRO A 667 21.41 -0.05 -25.04
N PHE A 668 20.52 0.90 -25.28
CA PHE A 668 20.81 2.17 -25.96
C PHE A 668 20.20 3.32 -25.18
N LYS A 669 20.78 4.53 -25.28
CA LYS A 669 20.14 5.73 -24.73
C LYS A 669 18.70 5.84 -25.24
N LYS A 670 17.77 6.11 -24.34
CA LYS A 670 16.33 6.30 -24.62
C LYS A 670 15.53 5.03 -24.97
N PHE A 671 16.15 3.85 -25.05
CA PHE A 671 15.44 2.60 -25.31
C PHE A 671 15.54 1.67 -24.10
N GLY A 672 14.40 1.24 -23.59
CA GLY A 672 14.28 0.32 -22.45
C GLY A 672 13.60 -0.99 -22.83
N ILE A 673 14.08 -2.07 -22.25
CA ILE A 673 13.47 -3.40 -22.29
C ILE A 673 13.22 -3.83 -20.85
N SER A 674 12.00 -4.21 -20.55
CA SER A 674 11.63 -4.80 -19.25
C SER A 674 11.02 -6.18 -19.47
N ALA A 675 11.42 -7.14 -18.66
CA ALA A 675 10.72 -8.42 -18.52
C ALA A 675 10.37 -8.64 -17.06
N SER A 676 9.19 -9.15 -16.78
CA SER A 676 8.73 -9.44 -15.42
C SER A 676 7.85 -10.66 -15.42
N GLY A 677 7.70 -11.29 -14.26
CA GLY A 677 6.77 -12.39 -14.14
C GLY A 677 6.59 -12.83 -12.71
N THR A 678 5.52 -13.60 -12.51
CA THR A 678 5.16 -14.21 -11.24
C THR A 678 4.99 -15.72 -11.41
N TYR A 679 5.42 -16.46 -10.40
CA TYR A 679 5.19 -17.88 -10.27
C TYR A 679 4.28 -18.13 -9.07
N THR A 680 3.21 -18.89 -9.26
CA THR A 680 2.31 -19.35 -8.20
C THR A 680 2.22 -20.86 -8.25
N GLY A 681 2.70 -21.53 -7.20
CA GLY A 681 2.60 -22.97 -7.08
C GLY A 681 1.18 -23.43 -6.77
N SER A 682 0.95 -24.74 -6.89
CA SER A 682 -0.36 -25.32 -6.64
C SER A 682 -0.85 -25.08 -5.21
N MET A 683 -2.16 -24.95 -5.06
CA MET A 683 -2.85 -24.70 -3.80
C MET A 683 -4.21 -25.39 -3.78
N TYR A 684 -4.78 -25.56 -2.58
CA TYR A 684 -6.15 -26.04 -2.45
C TYR A 684 -7.15 -24.90 -2.60
N VAL A 685 -8.16 -25.12 -3.45
CA VAL A 685 -9.23 -24.15 -3.75
C VAL A 685 -10.57 -24.87 -3.52
N PRO A 686 -11.49 -24.29 -2.71
CA PRO A 686 -12.83 -24.82 -2.58
C PRO A 686 -13.58 -24.63 -3.90
N HIS A 687 -14.35 -25.60 -4.30
CA HIS A 687 -15.26 -25.59 -5.43
C HIS A 687 -16.61 -26.05 -4.93
N MET A 688 -17.57 -25.13 -4.88
CA MET A 688 -18.88 -25.39 -4.30
C MET A 688 -19.84 -26.00 -5.31
N ALA A 689 -20.78 -26.79 -4.83
CA ALA A 689 -21.83 -27.37 -5.65
C ALA A 689 -22.69 -26.29 -6.33
N GLY A 690 -23.12 -26.58 -7.53
CA GLY A 690 -23.84 -25.69 -8.44
C GLY A 690 -23.62 -26.19 -9.85
N TYR A 691 -22.52 -25.79 -10.47
CA TYR A 691 -22.05 -26.36 -11.73
C TYR A 691 -21.57 -27.81 -11.57
N ILE A 692 -20.92 -28.11 -10.46
CA ILE A 692 -20.58 -29.49 -10.06
C ILE A 692 -21.64 -30.06 -9.10
N GLU A 693 -21.80 -31.36 -9.07
CA GLU A 693 -22.84 -32.03 -8.27
C GLU A 693 -22.62 -31.95 -6.74
N LYS A 694 -21.37 -31.90 -6.29
CA LYS A 694 -20.99 -31.92 -4.87
C LYS A 694 -19.78 -31.03 -4.62
N ASP A 695 -19.73 -30.48 -3.43
CA ASP A 695 -18.57 -29.68 -2.97
C ASP A 695 -17.29 -30.50 -3.05
N LYS A 696 -16.23 -29.89 -3.62
CA LYS A 696 -14.95 -30.53 -3.85
C LYS A 696 -13.79 -29.62 -3.50
N LEU A 697 -12.77 -30.15 -2.83
CA LEU A 697 -11.53 -29.44 -2.60
C LEU A 697 -10.56 -29.75 -3.75
N GLU A 698 -10.49 -28.85 -4.70
CA GLU A 698 -9.63 -28.94 -5.87
C GLU A 698 -8.20 -28.55 -5.56
N LYS A 699 -7.25 -29.10 -6.31
CA LYS A 699 -5.86 -28.68 -6.27
C LYS A 699 -5.51 -28.00 -7.58
N SER A 700 -5.21 -26.69 -7.52
CA SER A 700 -4.83 -25.93 -8.71
C SER A 700 -3.53 -26.43 -9.35
N GLY A 701 -3.35 -26.16 -10.63
CA GLY A 701 -2.03 -26.25 -11.28
C GLY A 701 -1.06 -25.17 -10.79
N ASP A 702 0.18 -25.26 -11.28
CA ASP A 702 1.17 -24.19 -11.14
C ASP A 702 0.98 -23.15 -12.27
N PHE A 703 1.16 -21.86 -11.95
CA PHE A 703 1.06 -20.77 -12.92
C PHE A 703 2.40 -20.03 -13.06
N PHE A 704 2.72 -19.65 -14.28
CA PHE A 704 3.86 -18.80 -14.58
C PHE A 704 3.41 -17.69 -15.54
N ASP A 705 3.13 -16.52 -14.97
CA ASP A 705 2.76 -15.32 -15.70
C ASP A 705 4.04 -14.52 -16.01
N ALA A 706 4.35 -14.33 -17.29
CA ALA A 706 5.52 -13.59 -17.73
C ALA A 706 5.13 -12.50 -18.73
N ASN A 707 5.78 -11.35 -18.61
CA ASN A 707 5.47 -10.12 -19.33
C ASN A 707 6.73 -9.54 -19.96
N ILE A 708 6.58 -8.88 -21.11
CA ILE A 708 7.63 -8.11 -21.79
C ILE A 708 7.09 -6.72 -22.13
N LYS A 709 7.93 -5.70 -21.91
CA LYS A 709 7.66 -4.31 -22.27
C LYS A 709 8.87 -3.70 -22.96
N LEU A 710 8.60 -2.96 -24.03
CA LEU A 710 9.56 -2.11 -24.73
C LEU A 710 9.13 -0.65 -24.57
N ASN A 711 10.07 0.25 -24.38
CA ASN A 711 9.79 1.69 -24.38
C ASN A 711 10.89 2.46 -25.11
N TYR A 712 10.50 3.58 -25.71
CA TYR A 712 11.42 4.51 -26.36
C TYR A 712 11.03 5.96 -26.05
N ASP A 713 12.03 6.78 -25.67
CA ASP A 713 11.88 8.18 -25.29
C ASP A 713 12.30 9.10 -26.42
N PHE A 714 11.37 9.90 -26.94
CA PHE A 714 11.62 10.93 -27.94
C PHE A 714 11.73 12.28 -27.24
N THR A 715 12.85 12.98 -27.38
CA THR A 715 12.96 14.39 -27.00
C THR A 715 12.38 15.24 -28.12
N ILE A 716 11.23 15.90 -27.89
CA ILE A 716 10.54 16.68 -28.93
C ILE A 716 11.16 18.08 -29.02
N SER A 717 11.27 18.78 -27.88
CA SER A 717 11.83 20.14 -27.80
C SER A 717 12.13 20.46 -26.34
N GLY A 718 13.33 21.02 -26.06
CA GLY A 718 13.71 21.42 -24.71
C GLY A 718 13.42 20.32 -23.68
N ASN A 719 12.48 20.56 -22.80
CA ASN A 719 12.13 19.70 -21.67
C ASN A 719 10.98 18.71 -21.94
N TYR A 720 10.44 18.66 -23.17
CA TYR A 720 9.35 17.75 -23.52
C TYR A 720 9.89 16.38 -23.95
N ILE A 721 9.47 15.34 -23.22
CA ILE A 721 9.78 13.94 -23.53
C ILE A 721 8.48 13.21 -23.87
N LEU A 722 8.43 12.62 -25.06
CA LEU A 722 7.38 11.71 -25.49
C LEU A 722 7.90 10.27 -25.39
N GLN A 723 7.33 9.47 -24.52
CA GLN A 723 7.62 8.05 -24.43
C GLN A 723 6.53 7.24 -25.11
N LEU A 724 6.94 6.34 -26.01
CA LEU A 724 6.08 5.29 -26.52
C LEU A 724 6.47 3.97 -25.88
N ASN A 725 5.47 3.16 -25.53
CA ASN A 725 5.70 1.83 -24.99
C ASN A 725 4.71 0.81 -25.57
N CYS A 726 5.14 -0.45 -25.64
CA CYS A 726 4.29 -1.56 -26.02
C CYS A 726 4.81 -2.86 -25.40
N GLY A 727 3.97 -3.89 -25.42
CA GLY A 727 4.39 -5.18 -24.90
C GLY A 727 3.28 -6.23 -24.85
N ILE A 728 3.60 -7.32 -24.17
CA ILE A 728 2.71 -8.47 -23.98
C ILE A 728 2.72 -8.83 -22.52
N GLN A 729 1.53 -9.01 -21.95
CA GLN A 729 1.33 -9.59 -20.61
C GLN A 729 0.88 -11.06 -20.76
N ASN A 730 1.28 -11.89 -19.80
CA ASN A 730 1.00 -13.33 -19.77
C ASN A 730 1.34 -14.04 -21.10
N ILE A 731 2.60 -13.90 -21.52
CA ILE A 731 3.11 -14.41 -22.83
C ILE A 731 2.78 -15.89 -23.04
N PHE A 732 2.83 -16.69 -21.97
CA PHE A 732 2.62 -18.14 -22.02
C PHE A 732 1.16 -18.56 -21.95
N GLN A 733 0.21 -17.61 -21.87
CA GLN A 733 -1.21 -17.90 -21.68
C GLN A 733 -1.44 -18.78 -20.43
N SER A 734 -0.71 -18.51 -19.35
CA SER A 734 -0.83 -19.21 -18.08
C SER A 734 -2.08 -18.72 -17.35
N TYR A 735 -3.24 -19.24 -17.70
CA TYR A 735 -4.55 -18.82 -17.23
C TYR A 735 -5.37 -20.04 -16.80
N GLN A 736 -6.34 -19.86 -15.91
CA GLN A 736 -7.26 -20.95 -15.52
C GLN A 736 -8.00 -21.48 -16.74
N LYS A 737 -8.26 -22.79 -16.80
CA LYS A 737 -8.86 -23.46 -17.96
C LYS A 737 -10.18 -24.17 -17.64
N ASP A 738 -10.46 -24.35 -16.37
CA ASP A 738 -11.56 -25.11 -15.81
C ASP A 738 -12.51 -24.19 -15.04
N PHE A 739 -12.84 -23.05 -15.65
CA PHE A 739 -13.90 -22.19 -15.13
C PHE A 739 -15.25 -22.90 -15.18
N ASP A 740 -16.09 -22.63 -14.19
CA ASP A 740 -17.48 -23.02 -14.24
C ASP A 740 -18.23 -22.22 -15.30
N ARG A 741 -19.25 -22.79 -15.87
CA ARG A 741 -20.05 -22.22 -16.94
C ARG A 741 -21.50 -21.98 -16.54
N GLY A 742 -22.10 -20.93 -17.12
CA GLY A 742 -23.54 -20.65 -16.99
C GLY A 742 -23.94 -20.13 -15.62
N GLU A 743 -25.25 -20.20 -15.38
CA GLU A 743 -25.89 -19.56 -14.23
C GLU A 743 -25.66 -20.25 -12.88
N PHE A 744 -25.22 -21.53 -12.88
CA PHE A 744 -24.93 -22.27 -11.66
C PHE A 744 -23.45 -22.28 -11.27
N ARG A 745 -22.64 -21.41 -11.89
CA ARG A 745 -21.20 -21.28 -11.62
C ARG A 745 -20.90 -20.92 -10.16
N ASP A 746 -19.85 -21.49 -9.61
CA ASP A 746 -19.22 -20.97 -8.39
C ASP A 746 -18.31 -19.78 -8.74
N ALA A 747 -18.79 -18.56 -8.56
CA ALA A 747 -17.99 -17.36 -8.80
C ALA A 747 -16.73 -17.29 -7.94
N GLY A 748 -16.70 -18.01 -6.82
CA GLY A 748 -15.55 -18.19 -5.96
C GLY A 748 -14.52 -19.19 -6.51
N TYR A 749 -14.83 -20.03 -7.50
CA TYR A 749 -13.89 -20.96 -8.09
C TYR A 749 -13.03 -20.29 -9.15
N ILE A 750 -12.24 -19.31 -8.72
CA ILE A 750 -11.26 -18.57 -9.53
C ILE A 750 -9.88 -18.61 -8.87
N TYR A 751 -8.83 -18.82 -9.66
CA TYR A 751 -7.45 -18.89 -9.20
C TYR A 751 -6.49 -18.69 -10.39
N GLY A 752 -5.24 -18.33 -10.10
CA GLY A 752 -4.23 -18.08 -11.13
C GLY A 752 -4.07 -16.58 -11.47
N PRO A 753 -3.42 -16.26 -12.59
CA PRO A 753 -3.22 -14.90 -13.07
C PRO A 753 -4.53 -14.17 -13.37
N GLY A 754 -4.58 -12.87 -13.09
CA GLY A 754 -5.79 -12.06 -13.28
C GLY A 754 -6.10 -11.70 -14.73
N LEU A 755 -5.16 -11.89 -15.68
CA LEU A 755 -5.34 -11.62 -17.10
C LEU A 755 -4.87 -12.81 -17.96
N PRO A 756 -5.56 -13.15 -19.04
CA PRO A 756 -5.04 -14.00 -20.10
C PRO A 756 -3.93 -13.28 -20.86
N ARG A 757 -3.37 -13.90 -21.90
CA ARG A 757 -2.43 -13.20 -22.79
C ARG A 757 -3.07 -11.93 -23.32
N SER A 758 -2.39 -10.79 -23.08
CA SER A 758 -2.90 -9.46 -23.42
C SER A 758 -1.79 -8.62 -24.04
N TRP A 759 -2.15 -7.83 -25.04
CA TRP A 759 -1.24 -6.90 -25.70
C TRP A 759 -1.49 -5.50 -25.16
N PHE A 760 -0.44 -4.70 -25.03
CA PHE A 760 -0.62 -3.32 -24.63
C PHE A 760 0.23 -2.35 -25.45
N ALA A 761 -0.27 -1.13 -25.53
CA ALA A 761 0.46 0.01 -26.09
C ALA A 761 0.15 1.25 -25.24
N GLY A 762 1.13 2.12 -25.09
CA GLY A 762 0.96 3.33 -24.29
C GLY A 762 1.79 4.49 -24.81
N ILE A 763 1.33 5.68 -24.48
CA ILE A 763 1.97 6.95 -24.77
C ILE A 763 2.05 7.78 -23.49
N LYS A 764 3.19 8.41 -23.23
CA LYS A 764 3.40 9.30 -22.10
C LYS A 764 4.12 10.56 -22.58
N LEU A 765 3.51 11.71 -22.31
CA LEU A 765 4.13 13.02 -22.49
C LEU A 765 4.48 13.60 -21.15
N SER A 766 5.71 13.98 -20.95
CA SER A 766 6.20 14.66 -19.75
C SER A 766 6.91 15.95 -20.10
N LEU A 767 6.70 16.95 -19.25
CA LEU A 767 7.46 18.19 -19.18
C LEU A 767 8.21 18.17 -17.85
N ASN A 768 9.52 18.17 -17.91
CA ASN A 768 10.42 18.14 -16.75
C ASN A 768 10.95 19.52 -16.43
#